data_639ab74dfba1a9d161a2981f9c088e41
#
_entry.id   639ab74dfba1a9d161a2981f9c088e41
#
_cell.length_a   1.000
_cell.length_b   1.000
_cell.length_c   1.000
_cell.angle_alpha   90.00
_cell.angle_beta   90.00
_cell.angle_gamma   90.00
#
_symmetry.space_group_name_H-M   'P 1'
#
loop_
_entity.id
_entity.type
_entity.pdbx_description
1 polymer ?
#
loop_
_entity_poly.entity_id
_entity_poly.type
_entity_poly.pdbx_seq_one_letter_code
_entity_poly.pdbx_strand_id
1 'polypeptide(L)'
;MRASHREIRKRILDRKSQISDNEFFTSRAYRGYMTDITESAIKRYRRPITVTLVADESDHTVAYTSPRGIWINVCNHITSSMPSRELKSISLEGLNGHEIGHNLYTDMRVWERYFAQLLQGKFYPSLPNSLDGTQKLYAEEIQEALLNELDDVPRTAIIEAAKALENILEDGYVDARMTAAFPGRFARGIALNNVRYSETVPDLQYMIDQKYYDHSILLNLLIQYVRVGEVNNLSEYTGEFMDKLLEFIPVMDDCIRDEDARSRCLAVTTMLIGMWPILQRCFDALRQMQQDMKQQHQNQPSNQSGSGSSFTNQAGSGSDQDDEEEGDDDDGGSAGIGSEPEESDDSSEEEAAEAALQAVIETLAGQLPQMANLPEGQTNPIPSNGTYQLDENQMEQLVEKAAQVLSQETARIASHLTQIEGEGGEGSVSYNSEYSGSGYGYAASDTERMLEEMAEAQVYEALEEELSEELQCEANSISYGNAHRGVHVIVNRMAHIDQEFIDAYNTVAPDLLQLSKRLQRSVKPILQDKRQGGKQTGLLVGKRLNQHALHRDDGRIFCISRLPSEPINLAVALLVDESGSMCGSDRITRARATAIVIHDFCSQLGIPVMIMGHTADCRTVDLYSYADFDSVDRNDRYRLMDMSARYCNRDGAALRFVAERLRKYPAEVKMLIIISDGQPYDDGYSGSAAEADLRGIKLEYSRRGVQIFAAAIGTDRDRIERIYGNGYLDISDLNQLPVMLTQLIARNLPK
;
A
#
# COMPACT_ATOMS: atom_id res chain seq x y z
N MET A 1 -31.99 -10.75 -7.87
CA MET A 1 -31.98 -11.96 -7.00
C MET A 1 -30.79 -11.82 -6.08
N ARG A 2 -30.97 -11.82 -4.78
CA ARG A 2 -29.85 -11.71 -3.84
C ARG A 2 -28.96 -12.94 -3.98
N ALA A 3 -27.68 -12.76 -4.24
CA ALA A 3 -26.72 -13.86 -4.27
C ALA A 3 -26.73 -14.58 -2.92
N SER A 4 -26.75 -15.91 -2.90
CA SER A 4 -26.68 -16.65 -1.65
C SER A 4 -25.30 -16.46 -1.03
N HIS A 5 -25.18 -16.57 0.29
CA HIS A 5 -23.89 -16.48 1.00
C HIS A 5 -22.81 -17.42 0.40
N ARG A 6 -23.25 -18.53 -0.18
CA ARG A 6 -22.38 -19.49 -0.87
C ARG A 6 -21.90 -18.96 -2.22
N GLU A 7 -22.74 -18.22 -2.94
CA GLU A 7 -22.38 -17.58 -4.22
C GLU A 7 -21.42 -16.43 -4.00
N ILE A 8 -21.63 -15.61 -2.98
CA ILE A 8 -20.73 -14.53 -2.61
C ILE A 8 -19.35 -15.10 -2.24
N ARG A 9 -19.29 -16.11 -1.37
CA ARG A 9 -18.04 -16.77 -1.01
C ARG A 9 -17.33 -17.40 -2.21
N LYS A 10 -18.06 -18.03 -3.13
CA LYS A 10 -17.50 -18.55 -4.36
C LYS A 10 -16.92 -17.45 -5.23
N ARG A 11 -17.62 -16.33 -5.39
CA ARG A 11 -17.16 -15.15 -6.15
C ARG A 11 -15.88 -14.56 -5.56
N ILE A 12 -15.78 -14.48 -4.22
CA ILE A 12 -14.56 -14.02 -3.54
C ILE A 12 -13.38 -14.97 -3.82
N LEU A 13 -13.58 -16.28 -3.69
CA LEU A 13 -12.55 -17.27 -3.95
C LEU A 13 -12.11 -17.29 -5.43
N ASP A 14 -13.07 -17.19 -6.35
CA ASP A 14 -12.79 -17.14 -7.79
C ASP A 14 -11.99 -15.88 -8.15
N ARG A 15 -12.31 -14.73 -7.58
CA ARG A 15 -11.55 -13.48 -7.79
C ARG A 15 -10.16 -13.52 -7.15
N LYS A 16 -10.06 -14.01 -5.91
CA LYS A 16 -8.77 -14.18 -5.23
C LYS A 16 -7.78 -14.98 -6.07
N SER A 17 -8.25 -16.02 -6.76
CA SER A 17 -7.41 -16.83 -7.65
C SER A 17 -7.05 -16.14 -8.99
N GLN A 18 -7.71 -15.04 -9.33
CA GLN A 18 -7.47 -14.28 -10.57
C GLN A 18 -6.56 -13.06 -10.38
N ILE A 19 -6.32 -12.63 -9.13
CA ILE A 19 -5.41 -11.51 -8.85
C ILE A 19 -4.01 -11.88 -9.32
N SER A 20 -3.45 -11.12 -10.25
CA SER A 20 -2.07 -11.26 -10.69
C SER A 20 -1.10 -10.81 -9.57
N ASP A 21 0.16 -11.27 -9.64
CA ASP A 21 1.17 -10.84 -8.68
C ASP A 21 1.45 -9.33 -8.77
N ASN A 22 1.43 -8.78 -9.99
CA ASN A 22 1.63 -7.34 -10.21
C ASN A 22 0.54 -6.51 -9.54
N GLU A 23 -0.73 -6.88 -9.73
CA GLU A 23 -1.86 -6.24 -9.06
C GLU A 23 -1.80 -6.39 -7.54
N PHE A 24 -1.39 -7.58 -7.06
CA PHE A 24 -1.27 -7.84 -5.64
C PHE A 24 -0.19 -6.98 -4.98
N PHE A 25 1.04 -6.98 -5.53
CA PHE A 25 2.16 -6.26 -4.94
C PHE A 25 2.06 -4.74 -5.09
N THR A 26 1.31 -4.23 -6.06
CA THR A 26 1.00 -2.80 -6.17
C THR A 26 -0.26 -2.38 -5.43
N SER A 27 -0.95 -3.31 -4.75
CA SER A 27 -2.15 -3.02 -3.99
C SER A 27 -1.88 -2.08 -2.80
N ARG A 28 -2.91 -1.35 -2.41
CA ARG A 28 -2.84 -0.45 -1.23
C ARG A 28 -2.47 -1.20 0.05
N ALA A 29 -3.03 -2.41 0.23
CA ALA A 29 -2.74 -3.24 1.40
C ALA A 29 -1.27 -3.63 1.50
N TYR A 30 -0.69 -4.10 0.38
CA TYR A 30 0.73 -4.49 0.37
C TYR A 30 1.67 -3.28 0.48
N ARG A 31 1.33 -2.15 -0.14
CA ARG A 31 2.04 -0.87 0.01
C ARG A 31 2.02 -0.38 1.46
N GLY A 32 0.87 -0.43 2.12
CA GLY A 32 0.73 -0.11 3.55
C GLY A 32 1.65 -0.98 4.41
N TYR A 33 1.62 -2.30 4.20
CA TYR A 33 2.50 -3.23 4.88
C TYR A 33 4.00 -2.89 4.69
N MET A 34 4.43 -2.62 3.46
CA MET A 34 5.83 -2.26 3.17
C MET A 34 6.22 -0.93 3.84
N THR A 35 5.33 0.05 3.88
CA THR A 35 5.53 1.32 4.58
C THR A 35 5.67 1.10 6.08
N ASP A 36 4.80 0.30 6.70
CA ASP A 36 4.81 0.02 8.13
C ASP A 36 6.11 -0.64 8.59
N ILE A 37 6.63 -1.64 7.83
CA ILE A 37 7.90 -2.28 8.17
C ILE A 37 9.08 -1.32 7.99
N THR A 38 9.01 -0.42 7.00
CA THR A 38 10.02 0.61 6.76
C THR A 38 10.07 1.62 7.90
N GLU A 39 8.93 2.18 8.29
CA GLU A 39 8.84 3.13 9.41
C GLU A 39 9.29 2.50 10.73
N SER A 40 8.92 1.23 10.96
CA SER A 40 9.34 0.48 12.14
C SER A 40 10.87 0.34 12.23
N ALA A 41 11.54 0.16 11.09
CA ALA A 41 12.99 0.04 11.03
C ALA A 41 13.70 1.39 11.19
N ILE A 42 13.25 2.42 10.51
CA ILE A 42 13.92 3.73 10.46
C ILE A 42 13.67 4.56 11.72
N LYS A 43 12.57 4.33 12.47
CA LYS A 43 12.19 5.07 13.69
C LYS A 43 12.15 6.61 13.50
N ARG A 44 11.93 7.09 12.29
CA ARG A 44 11.84 8.51 11.96
C ARG A 44 10.39 8.98 11.98
N TYR A 45 9.87 9.24 13.16
CA TYR A 45 8.49 9.72 13.35
C TYR A 45 8.22 11.16 12.86
N ARG A 46 9.22 11.90 12.42
CA ARG A 46 9.02 13.30 11.99
C ARG A 46 8.84 13.50 10.49
N ARG A 47 9.28 12.56 9.67
CA ARG A 47 9.07 12.53 8.21
C ARG A 47 8.83 11.09 7.82
N PRO A 48 7.60 10.70 7.52
CA PRO A 48 7.31 9.34 7.05
C PRO A 48 8.05 9.11 5.73
N ILE A 49 8.72 7.98 5.62
CA ILE A 49 9.31 7.52 4.36
C ILE A 49 8.22 6.71 3.66
N THR A 50 7.83 7.16 2.48
CA THR A 50 6.86 6.43 1.66
C THR A 50 7.57 5.36 0.84
N VAL A 51 6.94 4.18 0.74
CA VAL A 51 7.39 3.12 -0.17
C VAL A 51 6.49 3.12 -1.39
N THR A 52 7.08 3.36 -2.55
CA THR A 52 6.38 3.32 -3.84
C THR A 52 6.69 2.01 -4.53
N LEU A 53 5.65 1.22 -4.79
CA LEU A 53 5.74 -0.03 -5.52
C LEU A 53 5.15 0.16 -6.91
N VAL A 54 5.94 -0.10 -7.93
CA VAL A 54 5.56 0.07 -9.35
C VAL A 54 5.72 -1.24 -10.08
N ALA A 55 4.81 -1.55 -10.99
CA ALA A 55 4.90 -2.69 -11.88
C ALA A 55 5.23 -2.18 -13.29
N ASP A 56 6.50 -2.05 -13.61
CA ASP A 56 6.98 -1.63 -14.92
C ASP A 56 7.94 -2.69 -15.48
N GLU A 57 7.49 -3.42 -16.50
CA GLU A 57 8.30 -4.44 -17.19
C GLU A 57 9.32 -3.83 -18.14
N SER A 58 9.17 -2.56 -18.51
CA SER A 58 10.08 -1.85 -19.41
C SER A 58 11.25 -1.19 -18.69
N ASP A 59 11.11 -0.96 -17.38
CA ASP A 59 12.16 -0.38 -16.54
C ASP A 59 12.99 -1.49 -15.90
N HIS A 60 14.30 -1.46 -16.14
CA HIS A 60 15.26 -2.42 -15.59
C HIS A 60 15.75 -2.05 -14.18
N THR A 61 15.36 -0.89 -13.68
CA THR A 61 15.68 -0.47 -12.30
C THR A 61 15.03 -1.42 -11.32
N VAL A 62 15.80 -1.94 -10.38
CA VAL A 62 15.31 -2.89 -9.36
C VAL A 62 14.66 -2.14 -8.21
N ALA A 63 15.41 -1.27 -7.57
CA ALA A 63 14.99 -0.42 -6.47
C ALA A 63 15.95 0.77 -6.33
N TYR A 64 15.53 1.83 -5.68
CA TYR A 64 16.41 2.91 -5.24
C TYR A 64 15.80 3.66 -4.06
N THR A 65 16.64 4.36 -3.31
CA THR A 65 16.25 5.18 -2.17
C THR A 65 16.53 6.66 -2.42
N SER A 66 15.70 7.49 -1.82
CA SER A 66 15.89 8.93 -1.73
C SER A 66 15.63 9.40 -0.29
N PRO A 67 16.01 10.63 0.09
CA PRO A 67 15.70 11.15 1.43
C PRO A 67 14.21 11.19 1.78
N ARG A 68 13.32 11.09 0.78
CA ARG A 68 11.86 11.21 0.93
C ARG A 68 11.12 9.89 0.80
N GLY A 69 11.68 8.90 0.10
CA GLY A 69 10.99 7.64 -0.16
C GLY A 69 11.88 6.57 -0.76
N ILE A 70 11.36 5.36 -0.74
CA ILE A 70 11.95 4.17 -1.36
C ILE A 70 11.08 3.79 -2.55
N TRP A 71 11.69 3.53 -3.68
CA TRP A 71 11.02 3.07 -4.89
C TRP A 71 11.47 1.66 -5.22
N ILE A 72 10.53 0.75 -5.54
CA ILE A 72 10.81 -0.64 -5.87
C ILE A 72 9.96 -1.06 -7.06
N ASN A 73 10.59 -1.60 -8.09
CA ASN A 73 9.90 -2.22 -9.21
C ASN A 73 9.58 -3.69 -8.89
N VAL A 74 8.32 -4.02 -8.77
CA VAL A 74 7.88 -5.40 -8.45
C VAL A 74 8.09 -6.37 -9.62
N CYS A 75 8.27 -5.85 -10.84
CA CYS A 75 8.58 -6.62 -12.05
C CYS A 75 10.08 -6.79 -12.29
N ASN A 76 10.95 -6.40 -11.35
CA ASN A 76 12.39 -6.56 -11.52
C ASN A 76 12.76 -8.04 -11.75
N HIS A 77 13.88 -8.26 -12.43
CA HIS A 77 14.30 -9.59 -12.87
C HIS A 77 14.58 -10.59 -11.73
N ILE A 78 14.98 -10.12 -10.55
CA ILE A 78 15.23 -10.97 -9.37
C ILE A 78 13.89 -11.46 -8.82
N THR A 79 13.00 -10.55 -8.46
CA THR A 79 11.68 -10.88 -7.89
C THR A 79 10.82 -11.67 -8.85
N SER A 80 10.79 -11.30 -10.13
CA SER A 80 10.01 -12.00 -11.17
C SER A 80 10.46 -13.44 -11.39
N SER A 81 11.71 -13.78 -11.12
CA SER A 81 12.24 -15.14 -11.22
C SER A 81 11.78 -16.06 -10.09
N MET A 82 11.19 -15.54 -9.02
CA MET A 82 10.72 -16.33 -7.90
C MET A 82 9.39 -17.04 -8.23
N PRO A 83 9.25 -18.34 -7.91
CA PRO A 83 8.13 -19.16 -8.37
C PRO A 83 6.84 -18.94 -7.57
N SER A 84 6.92 -18.48 -6.34
CA SER A 84 5.75 -18.31 -5.48
C SER A 84 5.58 -16.86 -5.04
N ARG A 85 4.32 -16.45 -4.77
CA ARG A 85 4.01 -15.13 -4.23
C ARG A 85 4.72 -14.87 -2.90
N GLU A 86 4.87 -15.90 -2.08
CA GLU A 86 5.60 -15.81 -0.81
C GLU A 86 7.07 -15.46 -1.03
N LEU A 87 7.78 -16.16 -1.92
CA LEU A 87 9.19 -15.87 -2.23
C LEU A 87 9.37 -14.51 -2.89
N LYS A 88 8.42 -14.09 -3.74
CA LYS A 88 8.40 -12.72 -4.29
C LYS A 88 8.25 -11.68 -3.18
N SER A 89 7.38 -11.90 -2.19
CA SER A 89 7.25 -11.02 -1.04
C SER A 89 8.54 -10.94 -0.23
N ILE A 90 9.19 -12.08 0.04
CA ILE A 90 10.46 -12.12 0.74
C ILE A 90 11.56 -11.38 -0.04
N SER A 91 11.59 -11.52 -1.36
CA SER A 91 12.50 -10.79 -2.24
C SER A 91 12.26 -9.27 -2.14
N LEU A 92 11.01 -8.82 -2.24
CA LEU A 92 10.65 -7.40 -2.11
C LEU A 92 10.96 -6.83 -0.72
N GLU A 93 10.72 -7.61 0.34
CA GLU A 93 11.12 -7.23 1.71
C GLU A 93 12.65 -7.08 1.82
N GLY A 94 13.40 -7.94 1.12
CA GLY A 94 14.87 -7.86 1.06
C GLY A 94 15.35 -6.61 0.34
N LEU A 95 14.76 -6.28 -0.81
CA LEU A 95 15.06 -5.04 -1.54
C LEU A 95 14.74 -3.81 -0.68
N ASN A 96 13.56 -3.78 -0.07
CA ASN A 96 13.19 -2.72 0.85
C ASN A 96 14.17 -2.59 2.02
N GLY A 97 14.62 -3.73 2.58
CA GLY A 97 15.62 -3.75 3.64
C GLY A 97 16.96 -3.16 3.21
N HIS A 98 17.42 -3.48 2.01
CA HIS A 98 18.63 -2.92 1.42
C HIS A 98 18.51 -1.37 1.29
N GLU A 99 17.43 -0.87 0.72
CA GLU A 99 17.19 0.57 0.57
C GLU A 99 17.05 1.32 1.91
N ILE A 100 16.43 0.67 2.91
CA ILE A 100 16.42 1.17 4.29
C ILE A 100 17.86 1.29 4.82
N GLY A 101 18.69 0.32 4.51
CA GLY A 101 20.09 0.28 4.94
C GLY A 101 20.88 1.47 4.42
N HIS A 102 20.70 1.87 3.17
CA HIS A 102 21.31 3.09 2.62
C HIS A 102 20.87 4.34 3.40
N ASN A 103 19.59 4.46 3.74
CA ASN A 103 19.11 5.56 4.57
C ASN A 103 19.69 5.59 5.99
N LEU A 104 20.04 4.43 6.55
CA LEU A 104 20.53 4.32 7.93
C LEU A 104 22.05 4.39 8.05
N TYR A 105 22.79 3.86 7.10
CA TYR A 105 24.20 3.56 7.24
C TYR A 105 25.11 4.19 6.20
N THR A 106 24.61 4.61 5.03
CA THR A 106 25.45 5.28 4.01
C THR A 106 25.73 6.72 4.38
N ASP A 107 27.00 7.10 4.37
CA ASP A 107 27.45 8.48 4.53
C ASP A 107 27.64 9.14 3.17
N MET A 108 26.55 9.68 2.61
CA MET A 108 26.56 10.31 1.28
C MET A 108 27.58 11.46 1.21
N ARG A 109 27.78 12.25 2.28
CA ARG A 109 28.72 13.38 2.27
C ARG A 109 30.18 12.96 2.08
N VAL A 110 30.55 11.79 2.61
CA VAL A 110 31.91 11.24 2.43
C VAL A 110 32.09 10.83 0.97
N TRP A 111 31.09 10.19 0.35
CA TRP A 111 31.14 9.78 -1.06
C TRP A 111 31.15 10.98 -2.03
N GLU A 112 30.35 11.99 -1.80
CA GLU A 112 30.37 13.24 -2.56
C GLU A 112 31.75 13.90 -2.52
N ARG A 113 32.37 13.96 -1.34
CA ARG A 113 33.72 14.46 -1.20
C ARG A 113 34.75 13.60 -1.95
N TYR A 114 34.59 12.28 -1.92
CA TYR A 114 35.42 11.36 -2.66
C TYR A 114 35.41 11.65 -4.17
N PHE A 115 34.22 11.70 -4.77
CA PHE A 115 34.09 11.95 -6.19
C PHE A 115 34.47 13.39 -6.58
N ALA A 116 34.15 14.37 -5.76
CA ALA A 116 34.59 15.75 -5.99
C ALA A 116 36.12 15.90 -6.03
N GLN A 117 36.83 15.17 -5.19
CA GLN A 117 38.30 15.17 -5.20
C GLN A 117 38.87 14.31 -6.34
N LEU A 118 38.26 13.17 -6.63
CA LEU A 118 38.69 12.33 -7.76
C LEU A 118 38.60 13.08 -9.08
N LEU A 119 37.55 13.86 -9.33
CA LEU A 119 37.39 14.73 -10.49
C LEU A 119 38.46 15.81 -10.60
N GLN A 120 39.11 16.18 -9.49
CA GLN A 120 40.24 17.11 -9.45
C GLN A 120 41.58 16.41 -9.53
N GLY A 121 41.64 15.11 -9.80
CA GLY A 121 42.87 14.31 -9.80
C GLY A 121 43.45 14.09 -8.43
N LYS A 122 42.62 14.13 -7.36
CA LYS A 122 43.08 13.93 -6.00
C LYS A 122 42.43 12.71 -5.40
N PHE A 123 43.16 11.97 -4.57
CA PHE A 123 42.62 10.82 -3.82
C PHE A 123 42.15 11.22 -2.42
N TYR A 124 41.01 10.73 -2.02
CA TYR A 124 40.39 10.97 -0.71
C TYR A 124 40.22 9.64 0.04
N PRO A 125 40.47 9.60 1.37
CA PRO A 125 41.00 10.66 2.24
C PRO A 125 42.48 10.96 2.01
N SER A 126 43.21 10.02 1.43
CA SER A 126 44.64 10.14 1.08
C SER A 126 45.03 8.99 0.15
N LEU A 127 46.19 9.09 -0.43
CA LEU A 127 46.78 7.94 -1.15
C LEU A 127 47.09 6.81 -0.16
N PRO A 128 46.77 5.53 -0.48
CA PRO A 128 47.10 4.39 0.41
C PRO A 128 48.59 4.32 0.72
N ASN A 129 48.90 4.07 2.01
CA ASN A 129 50.31 4.03 2.48
C ASN A 129 51.05 2.76 2.08
N SER A 130 50.32 1.69 1.76
CA SER A 130 50.85 0.35 1.48
C SER A 130 51.25 0.12 0.01
N LEU A 131 51.19 1.15 -0.86
CA LEU A 131 51.48 1.01 -2.28
C LEU A 131 52.95 0.74 -2.56
N ASP A 132 53.21 -0.23 -3.42
CA ASP A 132 54.54 -0.54 -3.94
C ASP A 132 54.96 0.53 -5.00
N GLY A 133 56.19 0.39 -5.57
CA GLY A 133 56.72 1.31 -6.56
C GLY A 133 55.91 1.36 -7.84
N THR A 134 55.37 0.22 -8.28
CA THR A 134 54.57 0.10 -9.51
C THR A 134 53.21 0.70 -9.32
N GLN A 135 52.57 0.42 -8.18
CA GLN A 135 51.25 0.96 -7.81
C GLN A 135 51.30 2.49 -7.64
N LYS A 136 52.42 3.04 -7.17
CA LYS A 136 52.60 4.51 -7.13
C LYS A 136 52.66 5.13 -8.51
N LEU A 137 53.32 4.47 -9.46
CA LEU A 137 53.33 4.93 -10.85
C LEU A 137 51.89 4.89 -11.42
N TYR A 138 51.14 3.80 -11.18
CA TYR A 138 49.74 3.72 -11.61
C TYR A 138 48.86 4.83 -11.01
N ALA A 139 49.09 5.19 -9.74
CA ALA A 139 48.39 6.30 -9.12
C ALA A 139 48.70 7.64 -9.82
N GLU A 140 49.96 7.88 -10.22
CA GLU A 140 50.37 9.08 -10.99
C GLU A 140 49.71 9.07 -12.37
N GLU A 141 49.70 7.95 -13.07
CA GLU A 141 49.05 7.82 -14.38
C GLU A 141 47.52 8.06 -14.30
N ILE A 142 46.85 7.55 -13.27
CA ILE A 142 45.43 7.80 -13.02
C ILE A 142 45.17 9.28 -12.78
N GLN A 143 46.02 9.97 -12.00
CA GLN A 143 45.91 11.42 -11.79
C GLN A 143 46.07 12.22 -13.06
N GLU A 144 47.10 11.85 -13.89
CA GLU A 144 47.29 12.49 -15.20
C GLU A 144 46.07 12.27 -16.13
N ALA A 145 45.52 11.06 -16.15
CA ALA A 145 44.34 10.72 -16.95
C ALA A 145 43.10 11.50 -16.53
N LEU A 146 42.89 11.67 -15.21
CA LEU A 146 41.78 12.46 -14.66
C LEU A 146 41.86 13.94 -14.99
N LEU A 147 43.07 14.50 -15.11
CA LEU A 147 43.34 15.91 -15.44
C LEU A 147 43.42 16.18 -16.93
N ASN A 148 43.45 15.15 -17.77
CA ASN A 148 43.55 15.30 -19.20
C ASN A 148 42.20 15.66 -19.86
N GLU A 149 41.99 16.92 -20.20
CA GLU A 149 40.77 17.41 -20.85
C GLU A 149 40.69 17.07 -22.34
N LEU A 150 41.79 16.55 -22.96
CA LEU A 150 41.84 16.24 -24.37
C LEU A 150 41.37 14.83 -24.73
N ASP A 151 41.39 13.91 -23.78
CA ASP A 151 40.95 12.54 -23.94
C ASP A 151 40.01 12.14 -22.76
N ASP A 152 38.72 12.24 -23.00
CA ASP A 152 37.71 11.97 -21.99
C ASP A 152 37.56 10.47 -21.68
N VAL A 153 38.04 9.56 -22.53
CA VAL A 153 37.81 8.11 -22.38
C VAL A 153 38.44 7.54 -21.10
N PRO A 154 39.75 7.77 -20.81
CA PRO A 154 40.34 7.29 -19.57
C PRO A 154 39.69 7.90 -18.35
N ARG A 155 39.40 9.20 -18.38
CA ARG A 155 38.74 9.92 -17.29
C ARG A 155 37.38 9.30 -16.94
N THR A 156 36.54 9.08 -17.94
CA THR A 156 35.21 8.48 -17.76
C THR A 156 35.33 7.03 -17.27
N ALA A 157 36.24 6.24 -17.84
CA ALA A 157 36.46 4.86 -17.41
C ALA A 157 36.89 4.76 -15.94
N ILE A 158 37.74 5.65 -15.46
CA ILE A 158 38.16 5.73 -14.07
C ILE A 158 36.99 6.03 -13.17
N ILE A 159 36.16 7.03 -13.53
CA ILE A 159 34.99 7.44 -12.72
C ILE A 159 33.94 6.32 -12.67
N GLU A 160 33.65 5.67 -13.79
CA GLU A 160 32.73 4.53 -13.86
C GLU A 160 33.24 3.34 -13.03
N ALA A 161 34.54 3.00 -13.15
CA ALA A 161 35.12 1.95 -12.32
C ALA A 161 35.06 2.29 -10.83
N ALA A 162 35.34 3.55 -10.46
CA ALA A 162 35.24 4.01 -9.07
C ALA A 162 33.81 3.92 -8.54
N LYS A 163 32.80 4.30 -9.32
CA LYS A 163 31.38 4.16 -8.97
C LYS A 163 30.98 2.69 -8.81
N ALA A 164 31.38 1.84 -9.74
CA ALA A 164 31.10 0.41 -9.64
C ALA A 164 31.70 -0.21 -8.36
N LEU A 165 32.94 0.14 -8.04
CA LEU A 165 33.60 -0.32 -6.81
C LEU A 165 32.94 0.26 -5.55
N GLU A 166 32.54 1.53 -5.58
CA GLU A 166 31.79 2.17 -4.49
C GLU A 166 30.49 1.42 -4.23
N ASN A 167 29.65 1.22 -5.26
CA ASN A 167 28.40 0.48 -5.14
C ASN A 167 28.63 -0.94 -4.56
N ILE A 168 29.62 -1.66 -5.05
CA ILE A 168 29.94 -3.02 -4.57
C ILE A 168 30.26 -3.02 -3.06
N LEU A 169 31.11 -2.10 -2.62
CA LEU A 169 31.56 -2.06 -1.23
C LEU A 169 30.52 -1.48 -0.30
N GLU A 170 29.78 -0.44 -0.74
CA GLU A 170 28.70 0.15 0.05
C GLU A 170 27.52 -0.79 0.20
N ASP A 171 27.10 -1.45 -0.89
CA ASP A 171 26.06 -2.51 -0.85
C ASP A 171 26.45 -3.62 0.12
N GLY A 172 27.68 -4.10 0.03
CA GLY A 172 28.18 -5.13 0.96
C GLY A 172 28.17 -4.68 2.42
N TYR A 173 28.57 -3.43 2.68
CA TYR A 173 28.52 -2.85 4.01
C TYR A 173 27.09 -2.72 4.53
N VAL A 174 26.19 -2.18 3.70
CA VAL A 174 24.78 -1.99 4.04
C VAL A 174 24.09 -3.33 4.31
N ASP A 175 24.29 -4.31 3.45
CA ASP A 175 23.72 -5.66 3.60
C ASP A 175 24.19 -6.33 4.90
N ALA A 176 25.49 -6.23 5.21
CA ALA A 176 26.05 -6.75 6.45
C ALA A 176 25.45 -6.07 7.69
N ARG A 177 25.31 -4.76 7.67
CA ARG A 177 24.70 -3.99 8.77
C ARG A 177 23.21 -4.29 8.94
N MET A 178 22.47 -4.36 7.84
CA MET A 178 21.04 -4.71 7.89
C MET A 178 20.82 -6.13 8.38
N THR A 179 21.64 -7.08 7.95
CA THR A 179 21.58 -8.48 8.41
C THR A 179 21.86 -8.58 9.91
N ALA A 180 22.84 -7.83 10.42
CA ALA A 180 23.15 -7.79 11.85
C ALA A 180 22.05 -7.10 12.69
N ALA A 181 21.54 -5.96 12.22
CA ALA A 181 20.56 -5.18 12.96
C ALA A 181 19.14 -5.78 12.89
N PHE A 182 18.79 -6.43 11.79
CA PHE A 182 17.46 -6.99 11.51
C PHE A 182 17.55 -8.43 11.01
N PRO A 183 17.95 -9.39 11.85
CA PRO A 183 18.24 -10.79 11.46
C PRO A 183 16.99 -11.59 11.05
N GLY A 184 15.80 -10.96 10.99
CA GLY A 184 14.55 -11.56 10.61
C GLY A 184 14.27 -11.46 9.10
N ARG A 185 13.20 -10.74 8.75
CA ARG A 185 12.67 -10.64 7.38
C ARG A 185 13.66 -10.02 6.39
N PHE A 186 14.27 -8.89 6.76
CA PHE A 186 15.19 -8.19 5.87
C PHE A 186 16.43 -9.04 5.56
N ALA A 187 17.08 -9.58 6.58
CA ALA A 187 18.26 -10.45 6.38
C ALA A 187 17.95 -11.65 5.48
N ARG A 188 16.80 -12.28 5.67
CA ARG A 188 16.35 -13.40 4.83
C ARG A 188 16.13 -12.99 3.37
N GLY A 189 15.48 -11.85 3.16
CA GLY A 189 15.22 -11.33 1.81
C GLY A 189 16.49 -10.87 1.11
N ILE A 190 17.38 -10.18 1.80
CA ILE A 190 18.70 -9.76 1.29
C ILE A 190 19.50 -11.00 0.86
N ALA A 191 19.61 -12.02 1.72
CA ALA A 191 20.34 -13.25 1.40
C ALA A 191 19.73 -13.98 0.18
N LEU A 192 18.40 -14.06 0.10
CA LEU A 192 17.70 -14.67 -1.04
C LEU A 192 18.02 -13.93 -2.35
N ASN A 193 17.96 -12.60 -2.33
CA ASN A 193 18.25 -11.78 -3.49
C ASN A 193 19.72 -11.87 -3.93
N ASN A 194 20.65 -11.86 -2.97
CA ASN A 194 22.08 -11.95 -3.24
C ASN A 194 22.45 -13.29 -3.88
N VAL A 195 21.92 -14.40 -3.36
CA VAL A 195 22.14 -15.73 -3.97
C VAL A 195 21.53 -15.78 -5.37
N ARG A 196 20.29 -15.30 -5.51
CA ARG A 196 19.63 -15.30 -6.83
C ARG A 196 20.37 -14.45 -7.84
N TYR A 197 20.83 -13.27 -7.45
CA TYR A 197 21.67 -12.43 -8.32
C TYR A 197 22.94 -13.15 -8.73
N SER A 198 23.68 -13.77 -7.78
CA SER A 198 24.90 -14.49 -8.06
C SER A 198 24.70 -15.66 -9.06
N GLU A 199 23.55 -16.34 -8.99
CA GLU A 199 23.20 -17.39 -9.96
C GLU A 199 23.00 -16.87 -11.39
N THR A 200 22.71 -15.58 -11.54
CA THR A 200 22.54 -14.95 -12.87
C THR A 200 23.85 -14.61 -13.55
N VAL A 201 24.93 -14.53 -12.78
CA VAL A 201 26.26 -14.21 -13.34
C VAL A 201 26.85 -15.47 -14.02
N PRO A 202 27.27 -15.37 -15.28
CA PRO A 202 27.84 -16.50 -15.99
C PRO A 202 29.14 -17.02 -15.35
N ASP A 203 29.47 -18.28 -15.68
CA ASP A 203 30.77 -18.85 -15.32
C ASP A 203 31.94 -18.00 -15.85
N LEU A 204 33.02 -17.91 -15.10
CA LEU A 204 34.18 -17.09 -15.42
C LEU A 204 34.79 -17.44 -16.80
N GLN A 205 34.96 -18.72 -17.12
CA GLN A 205 35.50 -19.14 -18.42
C GLN A 205 34.55 -18.77 -19.55
N TYR A 206 33.24 -18.86 -19.35
CA TYR A 206 32.26 -18.43 -20.33
C TYR A 206 32.41 -16.92 -20.63
N MET A 207 32.56 -16.08 -19.61
CA MET A 207 32.75 -14.63 -19.80
C MET A 207 34.02 -14.33 -20.63
N ILE A 208 35.11 -15.08 -20.36
CA ILE A 208 36.38 -14.96 -21.12
C ILE A 208 36.18 -15.40 -22.58
N ASP A 209 35.55 -16.54 -22.81
CA ASP A 209 35.32 -17.09 -24.14
C ASP A 209 34.43 -16.21 -25.02
N GLN A 210 33.46 -15.54 -24.37
CA GLN A 210 32.54 -14.60 -24.98
C GLN A 210 33.15 -13.18 -25.13
N LYS A 211 34.40 -12.99 -24.69
CA LYS A 211 35.14 -11.72 -24.82
C LYS A 211 34.46 -10.55 -24.09
N TYR A 212 33.98 -10.79 -22.89
CA TYR A 212 33.58 -9.68 -22.02
C TYR A 212 34.79 -8.74 -21.80
N TYR A 213 34.51 -7.47 -21.54
CA TYR A 213 35.56 -6.56 -21.15
C TYR A 213 36.24 -7.01 -19.86
N ASP A 214 37.57 -6.98 -19.83
CA ASP A 214 38.38 -7.49 -18.72
C ASP A 214 37.97 -6.86 -17.36
N HIS A 215 37.69 -5.55 -17.33
CA HIS A 215 37.21 -4.87 -16.12
C HIS A 215 35.82 -5.34 -15.71
N SER A 216 34.91 -5.63 -16.67
CA SER A 216 33.57 -6.17 -16.38
C SER A 216 33.64 -7.57 -15.77
N ILE A 217 34.55 -8.43 -16.27
CA ILE A 217 34.79 -9.75 -15.69
C ILE A 217 35.21 -9.58 -14.24
N LEU A 218 36.21 -8.73 -13.98
CA LEU A 218 36.69 -8.51 -12.61
C LEU A 218 35.58 -7.96 -11.68
N LEU A 219 34.83 -6.96 -12.11
CA LEU A 219 33.72 -6.38 -11.33
C LEU A 219 32.65 -7.43 -11.01
N ASN A 220 32.31 -8.31 -11.95
CA ASN A 220 31.35 -9.41 -11.70
C ASN A 220 31.86 -10.41 -10.65
N LEU A 221 33.16 -10.71 -10.61
CA LEU A 221 33.73 -11.53 -9.55
C LEU A 221 33.68 -10.84 -8.19
N LEU A 222 33.98 -9.53 -8.14
CA LEU A 222 33.93 -8.75 -6.90
C LEU A 222 32.51 -8.68 -6.33
N ILE A 223 31.52 -8.41 -7.19
CA ILE A 223 30.09 -8.40 -6.77
C ILE A 223 29.69 -9.76 -6.18
N GLN A 224 30.01 -10.86 -6.87
CA GLN A 224 29.65 -12.19 -6.38
C GLN A 224 30.30 -12.47 -5.02
N TYR A 225 31.60 -12.17 -4.89
CA TYR A 225 32.30 -12.38 -3.64
C TYR A 225 31.69 -11.57 -2.48
N VAL A 226 31.41 -10.30 -2.70
CA VAL A 226 30.82 -9.42 -1.68
C VAL A 226 29.41 -9.90 -1.27
N ARG A 227 28.60 -10.32 -2.24
CA ARG A 227 27.20 -10.72 -1.99
C ARG A 227 27.05 -12.11 -1.38
N VAL A 228 27.86 -13.09 -1.80
CA VAL A 228 27.66 -14.50 -1.38
C VAL A 228 28.94 -15.19 -0.86
N GLY A 229 30.08 -14.53 -0.89
CA GLY A 229 31.37 -15.11 -0.45
C GLY A 229 31.96 -16.10 -1.43
N GLU A 230 31.32 -16.37 -2.55
CA GLU A 230 31.72 -17.35 -3.56
C GLU A 230 31.62 -16.71 -4.96
N VAL A 231 32.39 -17.26 -5.92
CA VAL A 231 32.33 -16.84 -7.32
C VAL A 231 32.00 -18.03 -8.23
N ASN A 232 31.30 -17.75 -9.33
CA ASN A 232 30.93 -18.77 -10.29
C ASN A 232 32.14 -19.10 -11.22
N ASN A 233 32.95 -20.04 -10.78
CA ASN A 233 34.13 -20.55 -11.48
C ASN A 233 34.10 -22.08 -11.55
N LEU A 234 33.06 -22.61 -12.21
CA LEU A 234 32.83 -24.06 -12.37
C LEU A 234 33.90 -24.73 -13.23
N SER A 235 34.56 -23.96 -14.08
CA SER A 235 35.67 -24.41 -14.96
C SER A 235 37.03 -24.46 -14.25
N GLU A 236 37.08 -24.12 -12.96
CA GLU A 236 38.34 -24.08 -12.17
C GLU A 236 39.41 -23.18 -12.84
N TYR A 237 38.99 -22.08 -13.45
CA TYR A 237 39.95 -21.13 -14.06
C TYR A 237 40.92 -20.59 -13.01
N THR A 238 42.19 -20.61 -13.34
CA THR A 238 43.29 -20.02 -12.55
C THR A 238 44.05 -19.05 -13.43
N GLY A 239 44.03 -17.76 -13.10
CA GLY A 239 44.71 -16.73 -13.91
C GLY A 239 44.47 -15.34 -13.34
N GLU A 240 44.83 -14.31 -14.15
CA GLU A 240 44.90 -12.92 -13.73
C GLU A 240 43.66 -12.44 -12.95
N PHE A 241 42.47 -12.79 -13.40
CA PHE A 241 41.24 -12.35 -12.74
C PHE A 241 41.06 -12.94 -11.34
N MET A 242 41.37 -14.22 -11.19
CA MET A 242 41.35 -14.89 -9.86
C MET A 242 42.45 -14.36 -8.97
N ASP A 243 43.67 -14.12 -9.52
CA ASP A 243 44.79 -13.55 -8.75
C ASP A 243 44.43 -12.14 -8.25
N LYS A 244 43.76 -11.32 -9.07
CA LYS A 244 43.26 -9.99 -8.69
C LYS A 244 42.12 -10.04 -7.67
N LEU A 245 41.20 -10.98 -7.80
CA LEU A 245 40.16 -11.19 -6.81
C LEU A 245 40.81 -11.53 -5.45
N LEU A 246 41.74 -12.48 -5.41
CA LEU A 246 42.43 -12.88 -4.18
C LEU A 246 43.26 -11.73 -3.55
N GLU A 247 43.83 -10.83 -4.40
CA GLU A 247 44.51 -9.61 -3.93
C GLU A 247 43.53 -8.65 -3.25
N PHE A 248 42.31 -8.53 -3.75
CA PHE A 248 41.32 -7.56 -3.26
C PHE A 248 40.45 -8.04 -2.09
N ILE A 249 40.31 -9.36 -1.89
CA ILE A 249 39.52 -9.94 -0.78
C ILE A 249 39.84 -9.32 0.57
N PRO A 250 41.11 -9.23 1.02
CA PRO A 250 41.43 -8.65 2.31
C PRO A 250 41.02 -7.18 2.43
N VAL A 251 41.17 -6.41 1.34
CA VAL A 251 40.82 -4.98 1.27
C VAL A 251 39.30 -4.79 1.39
N MET A 252 38.53 -5.62 0.70
CA MET A 252 37.07 -5.61 0.75
C MET A 252 36.56 -6.03 2.15
N ASP A 253 37.07 -7.10 2.66
CA ASP A 253 36.68 -7.63 3.97
C ASP A 253 36.93 -6.65 5.12
N ASP A 254 38.08 -5.98 5.10
CA ASP A 254 38.43 -5.01 6.12
C ASP A 254 37.56 -3.75 6.06
N CYS A 255 37.31 -3.21 4.86
CA CYS A 255 36.53 -1.97 4.71
C CYS A 255 35.01 -2.18 4.92
N ILE A 256 34.45 -3.36 4.59
CA ILE A 256 33.04 -3.69 4.83
C ILE A 256 32.74 -3.82 6.33
N ARG A 257 33.74 -4.21 7.14
CA ARG A 257 33.60 -4.30 8.58
C ARG A 257 33.74 -2.95 9.29
N ASP A 258 34.40 -1.99 8.68
CA ASP A 258 34.65 -0.68 9.27
C ASP A 258 33.41 0.24 9.16
N GLU A 259 33.08 0.94 10.25
CA GLU A 259 31.99 1.92 10.27
C GLU A 259 32.34 3.23 9.55
N ASP A 260 33.64 3.55 9.45
CA ASP A 260 34.08 4.78 8.78
C ASP A 260 34.01 4.60 7.25
N ALA A 261 33.12 5.35 6.58
CA ALA A 261 33.01 5.37 5.12
C ALA A 261 34.32 5.73 4.41
N ARG A 262 35.27 6.43 5.07
CA ARG A 262 36.58 6.74 4.52
C ARG A 262 37.44 5.50 4.29
N SER A 263 37.23 4.44 5.08
CA SER A 263 37.92 3.16 4.85
C SER A 263 37.48 2.53 3.52
N ARG A 264 36.18 2.63 3.17
CA ARG A 264 35.67 2.20 1.88
C ARG A 264 36.17 3.07 0.74
N CYS A 265 36.26 4.40 0.91
CA CYS A 265 36.90 5.27 -0.07
C CYS A 265 38.37 4.91 -0.34
N LEU A 266 39.10 4.57 0.71
CA LEU A 266 40.47 4.12 0.61
C LEU A 266 40.60 2.76 -0.10
N ALA A 267 39.65 1.85 0.18
CA ALA A 267 39.57 0.56 -0.49
C ALA A 267 39.27 0.72 -2.00
N VAL A 268 38.28 1.58 -2.37
CA VAL A 268 37.99 1.89 -3.76
C VAL A 268 39.25 2.44 -4.47
N THR A 269 39.98 3.37 -3.86
CA THR A 269 41.23 3.90 -4.41
C THR A 269 42.28 2.80 -4.58
N THR A 270 42.45 1.92 -3.58
CA THR A 270 43.41 0.82 -3.63
C THR A 270 43.08 -0.17 -4.76
N MET A 271 41.80 -0.54 -4.88
CA MET A 271 41.32 -1.46 -5.91
C MET A 271 41.40 -0.83 -7.30
N LEU A 272 41.06 0.47 -7.44
CA LEU A 272 41.17 1.21 -8.68
C LEU A 272 42.63 1.25 -9.20
N ILE A 273 43.61 1.51 -8.32
CA ILE A 273 45.02 1.46 -8.64
C ILE A 273 45.44 0.03 -9.03
N GLY A 274 44.97 -0.98 -8.28
CA GLY A 274 45.29 -2.37 -8.55
C GLY A 274 44.72 -2.92 -9.85
N MET A 275 43.57 -2.40 -10.30
CA MET A 275 42.95 -2.80 -11.57
C MET A 275 43.37 -1.89 -12.77
N TRP A 276 44.21 -0.88 -12.60
CA TRP A 276 44.60 0.06 -13.63
C TRP A 276 45.09 -0.60 -14.91
N PRO A 277 45.99 -1.64 -14.88
CA PRO A 277 46.43 -2.32 -16.13
C PRO A 277 45.26 -2.98 -16.88
N ILE A 278 44.23 -3.44 -16.16
CA ILE A 278 43.04 -4.05 -16.77
C ILE A 278 42.19 -2.97 -17.44
N LEU A 279 42.00 -1.81 -16.78
CA LEU A 279 41.28 -0.67 -17.36
C LEU A 279 41.96 -0.12 -18.62
N GLN A 280 43.30 0.01 -18.62
CA GLN A 280 44.05 0.49 -19.76
C GLN A 280 43.82 -0.36 -21.01
N ARG A 281 43.67 -1.67 -20.89
CA ARG A 281 43.39 -2.56 -22.04
C ARG A 281 42.05 -2.30 -22.70
N CYS A 282 41.12 -1.68 -22.01
CA CYS A 282 39.76 -1.40 -22.51
C CYS A 282 39.67 -0.04 -23.23
N PHE A 283 40.65 0.87 -23.06
CA PHE A 283 40.55 2.25 -23.62
C PHE A 283 40.42 2.30 -25.11
N ASP A 284 41.14 1.47 -25.86
CA ASP A 284 41.08 1.48 -27.32
C ASP A 284 39.70 0.99 -27.81
N ALA A 285 39.14 -0.02 -27.17
CA ALA A 285 37.78 -0.49 -27.47
C ALA A 285 36.73 0.60 -27.14
N LEU A 286 36.86 1.25 -26.01
CA LEU A 286 35.97 2.35 -25.62
C LEU A 286 36.05 3.57 -26.54
N ARG A 287 37.26 3.93 -26.99
CA ARG A 287 37.45 4.99 -28.01
C ARG A 287 36.76 4.65 -29.31
N GLN A 288 36.87 3.39 -29.74
CA GLN A 288 36.22 2.95 -30.98
C GLN A 288 34.70 3.05 -30.85
N MET A 289 34.12 2.57 -29.75
CA MET A 289 32.68 2.65 -29.52
C MET A 289 32.17 4.10 -29.45
N GLN A 290 32.92 5.00 -28.81
CA GLN A 290 32.60 6.42 -28.77
C GLN A 290 32.61 7.06 -30.19
N GLN A 291 33.56 6.66 -31.03
CA GLN A 291 33.61 7.12 -32.41
C GLN A 291 32.43 6.61 -33.24
N ASP A 292 32.06 5.35 -33.06
CA ASP A 292 30.95 4.72 -33.77
C ASP A 292 29.60 5.37 -33.38
N MET A 293 29.38 5.65 -32.07
CA MET A 293 28.22 6.39 -31.63
C MET A 293 28.14 7.81 -32.19
N LYS A 294 29.25 8.54 -32.20
CA LYS A 294 29.30 9.89 -32.80
C LYS A 294 29.00 9.87 -34.30
N GLN A 295 29.40 8.83 -35.01
CA GLN A 295 29.09 8.64 -36.45
C GLN A 295 27.62 8.27 -36.67
N GLN A 296 27.03 7.46 -35.82
CA GLN A 296 25.58 7.13 -35.88
C GLN A 296 24.71 8.36 -35.65
N HIS A 297 25.05 9.22 -34.72
CA HIS A 297 24.33 10.49 -34.47
C HIS A 297 24.49 11.51 -35.62
N GLN A 298 25.62 11.52 -36.35
CA GLN A 298 25.81 12.39 -37.49
C GLN A 298 25.11 11.91 -38.76
N ASN A 299 24.80 10.63 -38.88
CA ASN A 299 24.15 10.02 -40.04
C ASN A 299 22.62 9.95 -39.95
N GLN A 300 22.00 10.39 -38.84
CA GLN A 300 20.54 10.54 -38.78
C GLN A 300 20.14 11.87 -39.43
N PRO A 301 19.33 11.86 -40.53
CA PRO A 301 18.76 13.08 -41.05
C PRO A 301 17.82 13.68 -40.03
N SER A 302 17.97 14.96 -39.76
CA SER A 302 17.13 15.77 -38.91
C SER A 302 15.67 15.71 -39.38
N ASN A 303 14.91 14.73 -38.94
CA ASN A 303 13.45 14.73 -39.05
C ASN A 303 12.85 13.93 -37.92
N GLN A 304 12.09 14.66 -37.12
CA GLN A 304 11.07 14.23 -36.18
C GLN A 304 11.49 13.75 -34.79
N SER A 305 11.04 14.56 -33.83
CA SER A 305 10.64 14.24 -32.49
C SER A 305 10.15 12.79 -32.29
N GLY A 306 10.77 12.03 -31.39
CA GLY A 306 10.25 10.77 -30.95
C GLY A 306 11.28 9.94 -30.20
N SER A 307 11.16 9.92 -28.89
CA SER A 307 11.51 8.82 -27.99
C SER A 307 12.82 8.08 -28.31
N GLY A 308 13.92 8.58 -27.83
CA GLY A 308 15.14 7.81 -27.71
C GLY A 308 15.16 7.07 -26.37
N SER A 309 15.05 5.77 -26.42
CA SER A 309 15.34 4.93 -25.26
C SER A 309 16.86 4.94 -25.01
N SER A 310 17.30 5.78 -24.09
CA SER A 310 18.62 5.66 -23.53
C SER A 310 18.53 4.69 -22.34
N PHE A 311 19.20 3.57 -22.47
CA PHE A 311 19.43 2.65 -21.37
C PHE A 311 20.44 3.29 -20.41
N THR A 312 19.93 3.93 -19.38
CA THR A 312 20.75 4.36 -18.24
C THR A 312 20.32 3.52 -17.04
N ASN A 313 21.27 2.78 -16.48
CA ASN A 313 21.17 2.38 -15.07
C ASN A 313 21.29 3.67 -14.27
N GLN A 314 20.17 4.28 -14.00
CA GLN A 314 20.09 5.49 -13.21
C GLN A 314 19.92 5.07 -11.76
N ALA A 315 20.98 5.22 -10.99
CA ALA A 315 20.80 5.54 -9.58
C ALA A 315 20.05 6.87 -9.56
N GLY A 316 18.79 6.84 -9.11
CA GLY A 316 17.83 7.89 -9.40
C GLY A 316 18.17 9.23 -8.80
N SER A 317 18.03 10.26 -9.59
CA SER A 317 17.60 11.56 -9.13
C SER A 317 16.35 11.94 -9.91
N GLY A 318 15.20 11.90 -9.25
CA GLY A 318 13.95 12.39 -9.80
C GLY A 318 13.97 13.91 -9.87
N SER A 319 13.93 14.45 -11.06
CA SER A 319 13.57 15.86 -11.28
C SER A 319 12.09 15.94 -11.57
N ASP A 320 11.35 16.49 -10.62
CA ASP A 320 9.97 16.90 -10.81
C ASP A 320 9.92 18.01 -11.87
N GLN A 321 9.26 17.73 -12.99
CA GLN A 321 8.72 18.79 -13.83
C GLN A 321 7.29 19.05 -13.37
N ASP A 322 7.10 20.17 -12.65
CA ASP A 322 5.80 20.78 -12.45
C ASP A 322 5.32 21.39 -13.77
N ASP A 323 4.21 20.89 -14.27
CA ASP A 323 3.41 21.56 -15.31
C ASP A 323 2.72 22.78 -14.68
N GLU A 324 3.23 23.96 -14.96
CA GLU A 324 2.51 25.22 -14.66
C GLU A 324 1.44 25.46 -15.72
N GLU A 325 0.17 25.36 -15.33
CA GLU A 325 -0.92 26.01 -16.03
C GLU A 325 -1.00 27.48 -15.61
N GLU A 326 -0.84 28.36 -16.62
CA GLU A 326 -1.06 29.80 -16.51
C GLU A 326 -2.54 30.11 -16.20
N GLY A 327 -2.75 30.91 -15.21
CA GLY A 327 -3.99 31.59 -14.92
C GLY A 327 -3.74 32.99 -14.39
N ASP A 328 -3.91 33.98 -15.29
CA ASP A 328 -3.94 35.42 -15.01
C ASP A 328 -4.99 35.78 -13.96
N ASP A 329 -4.69 36.71 -13.08
CA ASP A 329 -5.29 38.01 -12.87
C ASP A 329 -4.99 38.62 -11.48
N ASP A 330 -4.23 39.65 -11.52
CA ASP A 330 -4.43 41.07 -11.10
C ASP A 330 -4.90 41.40 -9.66
N ASP A 331 -4.09 42.31 -9.15
CA ASP A 331 -4.38 43.53 -8.38
C ASP A 331 -4.21 43.53 -6.83
N GLY A 332 -3.24 44.35 -6.44
CA GLY A 332 -3.51 45.34 -5.38
C GLY A 332 -2.88 45.18 -3.99
N GLY A 333 -1.67 45.70 -3.87
CA GLY A 333 -1.49 46.77 -2.88
C GLY A 333 -1.12 46.49 -1.43
N SER A 334 0.06 46.96 -1.13
CA SER A 334 0.43 47.81 0.06
C SER A 334 1.13 47.18 1.26
N ALA A 335 2.40 47.44 1.27
CA ALA A 335 3.26 48.03 2.33
C ALA A 335 3.16 47.51 3.79
N GLY A 336 4.32 47.11 4.30
CA GLY A 336 4.71 47.63 5.55
C GLY A 336 5.54 46.81 6.52
N ILE A 337 6.87 46.92 6.46
CA ILE A 337 7.80 47.12 7.58
C ILE A 337 8.10 45.93 8.51
N GLY A 338 9.38 45.59 8.55
CA GLY A 338 10.05 45.05 9.73
C GLY A 338 10.71 43.70 9.53
N SER A 339 11.86 43.69 8.88
CA SER A 339 12.73 42.51 8.77
C SER A 339 13.83 42.59 9.81
N GLU A 340 13.88 41.63 10.68
CA GLU A 340 15.15 41.17 11.25
C GLU A 340 15.78 40.16 10.29
N PRO A 341 17.11 40.05 10.17
CA PRO A 341 17.75 39.15 9.23
C PRO A 341 17.65 37.73 9.74
N GLU A 342 16.87 36.90 9.04
CA GLU A 342 16.96 35.45 9.19
C GLU A 342 18.31 34.98 8.63
N GLU A 343 18.98 34.18 9.43
CA GLU A 343 20.18 33.44 9.05
C GLU A 343 19.90 32.65 7.78
N SER A 344 20.65 32.93 6.73
CA SER A 344 20.57 32.22 5.46
C SER A 344 20.89 30.74 5.69
N ASP A 345 19.94 29.93 5.34
CA ASP A 345 19.99 28.46 5.40
C ASP A 345 21.11 27.97 4.48
N ASP A 346 22.22 27.54 5.06
CA ASP A 346 23.40 26.99 4.40
C ASP A 346 23.07 25.67 3.63
N SER A 347 21.87 25.13 3.85
CA SER A 347 21.39 23.88 3.26
C SER A 347 21.07 23.98 1.76
N SER A 348 20.68 25.14 1.27
CA SER A 348 20.29 25.31 -0.14
C SER A 348 21.48 25.43 -1.11
N GLU A 349 22.63 25.95 -0.66
CA GLU A 349 23.85 26.01 -1.45
C GLU A 349 24.56 24.65 -1.51
N GLU A 350 24.51 23.87 -0.42
CA GLU A 350 25.03 22.50 -0.40
C GLU A 350 24.18 21.57 -1.30
N GLU A 351 22.84 21.60 -1.24
CA GLU A 351 21.97 20.84 -2.13
C GLU A 351 22.17 21.18 -3.63
N ALA A 352 22.38 22.45 -3.95
CA ALA A 352 22.65 22.88 -5.33
C ALA A 352 24.03 22.42 -5.82
N ALA A 353 25.05 22.41 -4.95
CA ALA A 353 26.38 21.90 -5.28
C ALA A 353 26.38 20.38 -5.45
N GLU A 354 25.60 19.68 -4.63
CA GLU A 354 25.33 18.24 -4.73
C GLU A 354 24.71 17.87 -6.10
N ALA A 355 23.62 18.55 -6.45
CA ALA A 355 22.93 18.33 -7.73
C ALA A 355 23.83 18.64 -8.94
N ALA A 356 24.66 19.69 -8.84
CA ALA A 356 25.62 20.03 -9.90
C ALA A 356 26.72 18.96 -10.07
N LEU A 357 27.24 18.42 -8.96
CA LEU A 357 28.23 17.35 -8.98
C LEU A 357 27.63 16.08 -9.57
N GLN A 358 26.43 15.71 -9.15
CA GLN A 358 25.70 14.56 -9.65
C GLN A 358 25.45 14.68 -11.17
N ALA A 359 25.03 15.85 -11.64
CA ALA A 359 24.81 16.12 -13.05
C ALA A 359 26.11 15.99 -13.88
N VAL A 360 27.25 16.42 -13.33
CA VAL A 360 28.57 16.25 -14.02
C VAL A 360 28.95 14.77 -14.10
N ILE A 361 28.76 14.02 -13.02
CA ILE A 361 29.03 12.59 -12.95
C ILE A 361 28.11 11.84 -13.95
N GLU A 362 26.83 12.16 -13.99
CA GLU A 362 25.85 11.58 -14.92
C GLU A 362 26.17 11.94 -16.38
N THR A 363 26.59 13.16 -16.65
CA THR A 363 26.99 13.59 -17.99
C THR A 363 28.23 12.83 -18.47
N LEU A 364 29.21 12.60 -17.61
CA LEU A 364 30.37 11.80 -17.91
C LEU A 364 30.05 10.32 -18.10
N ALA A 365 29.21 9.77 -17.24
CA ALA A 365 28.72 8.40 -17.33
C ALA A 365 27.89 8.15 -18.61
N GLY A 366 27.09 9.10 -19.05
CA GLY A 366 26.30 9.01 -20.29
C GLY A 366 27.08 9.14 -21.58
N GLN A 367 28.38 9.48 -21.55
CA GLN A 367 29.22 9.61 -22.74
C GLN A 367 29.82 8.30 -23.23
N LEU A 368 29.82 7.25 -22.37
CA LEU A 368 30.33 5.93 -22.73
C LEU A 368 29.21 4.89 -22.51
N PRO A 369 29.19 3.83 -23.36
CA PRO A 369 28.32 2.69 -23.06
C PRO A 369 28.70 2.12 -21.68
N GLN A 370 27.71 1.80 -20.92
CA GLN A 370 27.89 1.29 -19.55
C GLN A 370 28.90 0.14 -19.52
N MET A 371 29.94 0.28 -18.73
CA MET A 371 31.04 -0.67 -18.65
C MET A 371 30.62 -2.04 -18.07
N ALA A 372 29.46 -2.13 -17.47
CA ALA A 372 28.85 -3.38 -16.97
C ALA A 372 27.96 -4.08 -18.01
N ASN A 373 27.76 -3.50 -19.20
CA ASN A 373 26.91 -4.11 -20.21
C ASN A 373 27.64 -5.22 -20.96
N LEU A 374 26.94 -6.33 -21.15
CA LEU A 374 27.29 -7.42 -22.04
C LEU A 374 27.59 -6.91 -23.45
N PRO A 375 28.52 -7.53 -24.23
CA PRO A 375 28.73 -7.23 -25.60
C PRO A 375 27.40 -7.24 -26.38
N GLU A 376 27.24 -6.27 -27.29
CA GLU A 376 26.03 -6.16 -28.13
C GLU A 376 25.64 -7.50 -28.74
N GLY A 377 24.43 -7.98 -28.46
CA GLY A 377 23.86 -9.22 -29.02
C GLY A 377 23.84 -10.41 -28.07
N GLN A 378 24.35 -10.30 -26.84
CA GLN A 378 24.18 -11.34 -25.84
C GLN A 378 23.05 -10.97 -24.87
N THR A 379 21.96 -11.68 -25.03
CA THR A 379 20.91 -11.69 -24.01
C THR A 379 21.46 -12.33 -22.74
N ASN A 380 21.23 -11.67 -21.61
CA ASN A 380 21.40 -12.26 -20.29
C ASN A 380 20.89 -13.73 -20.34
N PRO A 381 21.62 -14.73 -19.84
CA PRO A 381 21.14 -16.13 -19.84
C PRO A 381 19.81 -16.31 -19.11
N ILE A 382 19.39 -15.33 -18.33
CA ILE A 382 18.01 -15.24 -17.84
C ILE A 382 17.23 -14.42 -18.86
N PRO A 383 16.22 -15.03 -19.52
CA PRO A 383 15.34 -14.28 -20.40
C PRO A 383 14.75 -13.10 -19.63
N SER A 384 14.90 -11.89 -20.15
CA SER A 384 14.32 -10.66 -19.60
C SER A 384 12.78 -10.67 -19.49
N ASN A 385 12.15 -11.73 -19.91
CA ASN A 385 10.70 -11.92 -19.98
C ASN A 385 10.12 -12.76 -18.84
N GLY A 386 10.69 -12.75 -17.64
CA GLY A 386 10.01 -13.24 -16.43
C GLY A 386 9.51 -14.71 -16.43
N THR A 387 9.91 -15.53 -17.42
CA THR A 387 9.40 -16.90 -17.62
C THR A 387 10.32 -18.00 -17.10
N TYR A 388 11.46 -17.67 -16.50
CA TYR A 388 12.28 -18.69 -15.85
C TYR A 388 11.67 -19.04 -14.49
N GLN A 389 10.75 -19.98 -14.50
CA GLN A 389 10.22 -20.59 -13.30
C GLN A 389 11.25 -21.62 -12.79
N LEU A 390 11.70 -21.43 -11.59
CA LEU A 390 12.48 -22.43 -10.88
C LEU A 390 11.59 -23.66 -10.64
N ASP A 391 12.12 -24.85 -10.84
CA ASP A 391 11.43 -26.07 -10.40
C ASP A 391 11.50 -26.21 -8.86
N GLU A 392 10.71 -27.12 -8.30
CA GLU A 392 10.60 -27.30 -6.85
C GLU A 392 11.94 -27.64 -6.19
N ASN A 393 12.81 -28.40 -6.87
CA ASN A 393 14.15 -28.74 -6.39
C ASN A 393 15.10 -27.52 -6.44
N GLN A 394 15.05 -26.74 -7.50
CA GLN A 394 15.84 -25.51 -7.65
C GLN A 394 15.44 -24.47 -6.58
N MET A 395 14.15 -24.41 -6.25
CA MET A 395 13.63 -23.54 -5.20
C MET A 395 14.14 -23.96 -3.82
N GLU A 396 14.11 -25.26 -3.50
CA GLU A 396 14.67 -25.76 -2.23
C GLU A 396 16.16 -25.46 -2.12
N GLN A 397 16.92 -25.68 -3.19
CA GLN A 397 18.36 -25.37 -3.25
C GLN A 397 18.64 -23.88 -3.08
N LEU A 398 17.85 -23.00 -3.70
CA LEU A 398 17.97 -21.55 -3.56
C LEU A 398 17.73 -21.11 -2.11
N VAL A 399 16.67 -21.60 -1.46
CA VAL A 399 16.35 -21.28 -0.06
C VAL A 399 17.41 -21.84 0.88
N GLU A 400 17.91 -23.07 0.65
CA GLU A 400 18.96 -23.67 1.45
C GLU A 400 20.27 -22.89 1.32
N LYS A 401 20.66 -22.49 0.12
CA LYS A 401 21.86 -21.69 -0.15
C LYS A 401 21.74 -20.30 0.49
N ALA A 402 20.57 -19.64 0.39
CA ALA A 402 20.32 -18.37 1.05
C ALA A 402 20.45 -18.49 2.59
N ALA A 403 19.98 -19.58 3.18
CA ALA A 403 20.15 -19.86 4.61
C ALA A 403 21.61 -20.09 5.00
N GLN A 404 22.39 -20.75 4.14
CA GLN A 404 23.83 -20.94 4.34
C GLN A 404 24.59 -19.63 4.30
N VAL A 405 24.34 -18.77 3.30
CA VAL A 405 24.93 -17.42 3.17
C VAL A 405 24.62 -16.59 4.40
N LEU A 406 23.34 -16.56 4.82
CA LEU A 406 22.93 -15.83 6.03
C LEU A 406 23.63 -16.35 7.29
N SER A 407 23.82 -17.65 7.42
CA SER A 407 24.54 -18.28 8.52
C SER A 407 26.03 -17.90 8.53
N GLN A 408 26.68 -17.85 7.37
CA GLN A 408 28.06 -17.44 7.21
C GLN A 408 28.24 -15.96 7.56
N GLU A 409 27.38 -15.07 7.09
CA GLU A 409 27.42 -13.65 7.43
C GLU A 409 27.21 -13.42 8.93
N THR A 410 26.26 -14.12 9.54
CA THR A 410 26.02 -14.03 10.99
C THR A 410 27.27 -14.49 11.77
N ALA A 411 27.93 -15.58 11.35
CA ALA A 411 29.17 -16.07 11.97
C ALA A 411 30.33 -15.08 11.77
N ARG A 412 30.44 -14.45 10.61
CA ARG A 412 31.46 -13.45 10.27
C ARG A 412 31.33 -12.21 11.14
N ILE A 413 30.09 -11.70 11.34
CA ILE A 413 29.80 -10.58 12.22
C ILE A 413 30.06 -10.94 13.69
N ALA A 414 29.62 -12.12 14.14
CA ALA A 414 29.85 -12.58 15.51
C ALA A 414 31.34 -12.70 15.82
N SER A 415 32.17 -13.22 14.89
CA SER A 415 33.62 -13.30 15.06
C SER A 415 34.31 -11.95 15.19
N HIS A 416 33.76 -10.91 14.53
CA HIS A 416 34.26 -9.53 14.64
C HIS A 416 33.88 -8.90 15.97
N LEU A 417 32.66 -9.09 16.45
CA LEU A 417 32.22 -8.59 17.77
C LEU A 417 33.08 -9.20 18.91
N THR A 418 33.40 -10.50 18.82
CA THR A 418 34.29 -11.14 19.81
C THR A 418 35.74 -10.64 19.79
N GLN A 419 36.23 -10.10 18.66
CA GLN A 419 37.55 -9.48 18.59
C GLN A 419 37.56 -8.08 19.24
N ILE A 420 36.47 -7.33 19.11
CA ILE A 420 36.30 -5.99 19.75
C ILE A 420 36.12 -6.14 21.27
N GLU A 421 35.38 -7.16 21.73
CA GLU A 421 35.16 -7.44 23.16
C GLU A 421 36.40 -7.98 23.87
N GLY A 422 37.37 -8.50 23.13
CA GLY A 422 38.64 -9.03 23.70
C GLY A 422 39.56 -7.97 24.30
N GLU A 423 39.32 -6.68 24.09
CA GLU A 423 40.08 -5.56 24.68
C GLU A 423 39.42 -4.91 25.90
N GLY A 424 38.25 -5.33 26.35
CA GLY A 424 37.66 -4.76 27.56
C GLY A 424 36.31 -5.31 27.97
N GLY A 425 36.29 -6.36 28.79
CA GLY A 425 35.17 -6.64 29.69
C GLY A 425 34.43 -7.96 29.46
N GLU A 426 34.42 -8.79 30.49
CA GLU A 426 33.61 -10.00 30.62
C GLU A 426 32.10 -9.73 30.45
N GLY A 427 31.59 -10.12 29.31
CA GLY A 427 30.16 -10.16 29.04
C GLY A 427 29.85 -11.24 28.02
N SER A 428 29.69 -12.50 28.48
CA SER A 428 29.29 -13.60 27.63
C SER A 428 27.85 -13.41 27.15
N VAL A 429 27.66 -12.96 25.91
CA VAL A 429 26.40 -13.12 25.21
C VAL A 429 26.37 -14.55 24.64
N SER A 430 25.68 -15.45 25.33
CA SER A 430 25.42 -16.78 24.80
C SER A 430 24.40 -16.64 23.63
N TYR A 431 24.91 -16.72 22.42
CA TYR A 431 24.07 -16.95 21.26
C TYR A 431 23.47 -18.34 21.35
N ASN A 432 22.16 -18.40 21.48
CA ASN A 432 21.43 -19.66 21.53
C ASN A 432 21.43 -20.25 20.11
N SER A 433 22.28 -21.24 19.86
CA SER A 433 22.39 -21.98 18.60
C SER A 433 21.12 -22.80 18.26
N GLU A 434 20.11 -22.76 19.12
CA GLU A 434 18.81 -23.41 18.90
C GLU A 434 17.87 -22.67 17.92
N TYR A 435 18.24 -21.47 17.46
CA TYR A 435 17.41 -20.70 16.51
C TYR A 435 17.57 -21.10 15.04
N SER A 436 18.49 -21.99 14.71
CA SER A 436 18.84 -22.32 13.32
C SER A 436 18.00 -23.43 12.65
N GLY A 437 17.05 -24.05 13.32
CA GLY A 437 16.41 -25.23 12.73
C GLY A 437 14.87 -25.29 12.76
N SER A 438 14.20 -24.61 13.67
CA SER A 438 12.75 -24.77 13.85
C SER A 438 11.89 -23.56 13.39
N GLY A 439 12.52 -22.45 13.05
CA GLY A 439 11.81 -21.21 12.70
C GLY A 439 11.28 -21.12 11.26
N TYR A 440 11.86 -21.87 10.35
CA TYR A 440 11.55 -21.74 8.92
C TYR A 440 10.14 -22.19 8.55
N GLY A 441 9.64 -23.29 9.11
CA GLY A 441 8.28 -23.77 8.81
C GLY A 441 7.17 -22.91 9.41
N TYR A 442 7.40 -22.31 10.59
CA TYR A 442 6.41 -21.46 11.25
C TYR A 442 6.33 -20.05 10.61
N ALA A 443 7.47 -19.49 10.23
CA ALA A 443 7.51 -18.17 9.58
C ALA A 443 6.88 -18.19 8.17
N ALA A 444 7.05 -19.28 7.43
CA ALA A 444 6.45 -19.43 6.12
C ALA A 444 4.90 -19.45 6.19
N SER A 445 4.33 -20.24 7.11
CA SER A 445 2.85 -20.32 7.26
C SER A 445 2.22 -19.01 7.71
N ASP A 446 2.91 -18.21 8.53
CA ASP A 446 2.40 -16.90 8.98
C ASP A 446 2.47 -15.86 7.85
N THR A 447 3.53 -15.89 7.03
CA THR A 447 3.65 -15.01 5.86
C THR A 447 2.60 -15.36 4.81
N GLU A 448 2.41 -16.63 4.51
CA GLU A 448 1.37 -17.09 3.57
C GLU A 448 -0.03 -16.66 4.04
N ARG A 449 -0.34 -16.84 5.33
CA ARG A 449 -1.63 -16.41 5.88
C ARG A 449 -1.82 -14.90 5.79
N MET A 450 -0.78 -14.11 6.07
CA MET A 450 -0.82 -12.65 5.95
C MET A 450 -1.09 -12.22 4.49
N LEU A 451 -0.40 -12.82 3.52
CA LEU A 451 -0.61 -12.56 2.10
C LEU A 451 -2.01 -12.97 1.65
N GLU A 452 -2.55 -14.05 2.20
CA GLU A 452 -3.93 -14.48 1.96
C GLU A 452 -4.96 -13.49 2.48
N GLU A 453 -4.77 -12.97 3.69
CA GLU A 453 -5.63 -11.94 4.30
C GLU A 453 -5.58 -10.63 3.51
N MET A 454 -4.40 -10.22 3.02
CA MET A 454 -4.25 -9.04 2.15
C MET A 454 -4.95 -9.22 0.79
N ALA A 455 -4.82 -10.39 0.16
CA ALA A 455 -5.50 -10.68 -1.08
C ALA A 455 -7.04 -10.70 -0.91
N GLU A 456 -7.53 -11.21 0.22
CA GLU A 456 -8.96 -11.17 0.55
C GLU A 456 -9.46 -9.74 0.77
N ALA A 457 -8.68 -8.89 1.45
CA ALA A 457 -9.00 -7.47 1.64
C ALA A 457 -9.07 -6.72 0.29
N GLN A 458 -8.16 -6.97 -0.63
CA GLN A 458 -8.19 -6.38 -1.97
C GLN A 458 -9.45 -6.80 -2.76
N VAL A 459 -9.87 -8.06 -2.66
CA VAL A 459 -11.12 -8.52 -3.29
C VAL A 459 -12.33 -7.81 -2.70
N TYR A 460 -12.37 -7.62 -1.38
CA TYR A 460 -13.46 -6.88 -0.75
C TYR A 460 -13.51 -5.44 -1.23
N GLU A 461 -12.37 -4.75 -1.31
CA GLU A 461 -12.27 -3.37 -1.82
C GLU A 461 -12.83 -3.26 -3.24
N ALA A 462 -12.40 -4.13 -4.15
CA ALA A 462 -12.90 -4.17 -5.52
C ALA A 462 -14.40 -4.46 -5.63
N LEU A 463 -14.96 -5.32 -4.75
CA LEU A 463 -16.39 -5.61 -4.72
C LEU A 463 -17.22 -4.43 -4.19
N GLU A 464 -16.67 -3.65 -3.24
CA GLU A 464 -17.32 -2.45 -2.74
C GLU A 464 -17.26 -1.28 -3.75
N GLU A 465 -16.20 -1.21 -4.57
CA GLU A 465 -16.14 -0.29 -5.73
C GLU A 465 -17.21 -0.63 -6.76
N GLU A 466 -17.35 -1.91 -7.14
CA GLU A 466 -18.44 -2.34 -8.02
C GLU A 466 -19.82 -2.01 -7.45
N LEU A 467 -20.03 -2.20 -6.15
CA LEU A 467 -21.28 -1.82 -5.50
C LEU A 467 -21.52 -0.30 -5.61
N SER A 468 -20.48 0.51 -5.47
CA SER A 468 -20.57 1.97 -5.67
C SER A 468 -21.02 2.33 -7.09
N GLU A 469 -20.45 1.67 -8.11
CA GLU A 469 -20.85 1.85 -9.50
C GLU A 469 -22.30 1.38 -9.78
N GLU A 470 -22.70 0.24 -9.20
CA GLU A 470 -24.07 -0.26 -9.30
C GLU A 470 -25.08 0.73 -8.68
N LEU A 471 -24.77 1.29 -7.52
CA LEU A 471 -25.58 2.30 -6.85
C LEU A 471 -25.67 3.57 -7.69
N GLN A 472 -24.59 4.02 -8.30
CA GLN A 472 -24.57 5.16 -9.21
C GLN A 472 -25.42 4.89 -10.47
N CYS A 473 -25.31 3.72 -11.07
CA CYS A 473 -26.15 3.33 -12.20
C CYS A 473 -27.64 3.30 -11.82
N GLU A 474 -27.97 2.81 -10.62
CA GLU A 474 -29.32 2.82 -10.10
C GLU A 474 -29.84 4.26 -9.90
N ALA A 475 -29.02 5.16 -9.32
CA ALA A 475 -29.36 6.57 -9.14
C ALA A 475 -29.69 7.26 -10.48
N ASN A 476 -28.90 6.98 -11.51
CA ASN A 476 -29.13 7.53 -12.86
C ASN A 476 -30.41 6.99 -13.52
N SER A 477 -30.91 5.84 -13.10
CA SER A 477 -32.12 5.20 -13.65
C SER A 477 -33.44 5.69 -13.02
N ILE A 478 -33.37 6.40 -11.89
CA ILE A 478 -34.54 6.80 -11.11
C ILE A 478 -35.08 8.15 -11.60
N SER A 479 -36.41 8.27 -11.65
CA SER A 479 -37.10 9.56 -11.88
C SER A 479 -37.35 10.27 -10.56
N TYR A 480 -36.71 11.41 -10.37
CA TYR A 480 -36.81 12.18 -9.12
C TYR A 480 -38.02 13.13 -9.06
N GLY A 481 -38.81 13.21 -10.14
CA GLY A 481 -39.99 14.03 -10.20
C GLY A 481 -39.72 15.49 -10.63
N ASN A 482 -40.80 16.27 -10.78
CA ASN A 482 -40.70 17.62 -11.35
C ASN A 482 -39.96 18.62 -10.44
N ALA A 483 -40.03 18.47 -9.12
CA ALA A 483 -39.32 19.31 -8.16
C ALA A 483 -37.79 19.20 -8.23
N HIS A 484 -37.31 18.13 -8.82
CA HIS A 484 -35.86 17.80 -8.94
C HIS A 484 -35.41 17.73 -10.40
N ARG A 485 -36.10 18.43 -11.32
CA ARG A 485 -35.73 18.40 -12.73
C ARG A 485 -34.38 19.08 -12.96
N GLY A 486 -33.44 18.35 -13.56
CA GLY A 486 -32.06 18.82 -13.81
C GLY A 486 -31.13 18.72 -12.60
N VAL A 487 -31.54 17.98 -11.59
CA VAL A 487 -30.69 17.62 -10.45
C VAL A 487 -29.91 16.35 -10.79
N HIS A 488 -28.60 16.33 -10.47
CA HIS A 488 -27.72 15.18 -10.58
C HIS A 488 -27.54 14.53 -9.20
N VAL A 489 -27.74 13.25 -9.13
CA VAL A 489 -27.53 12.48 -7.89
C VAL A 489 -26.25 11.68 -8.03
N ILE A 490 -25.31 11.92 -7.12
CA ILE A 490 -24.03 11.25 -7.06
C ILE A 490 -24.03 10.34 -5.83
N VAL A 491 -23.63 9.09 -6.00
CA VAL A 491 -23.54 8.15 -4.89
C VAL A 491 -22.07 7.91 -4.56
N ASN A 492 -21.70 8.23 -3.34
CA ASN A 492 -20.36 8.08 -2.80
C ASN A 492 -20.36 6.90 -1.82
N ARG A 493 -19.54 5.87 -2.07
CA ARG A 493 -19.32 4.78 -1.14
C ARG A 493 -17.82 4.61 -0.92
N MET A 494 -17.41 4.60 0.32
CA MET A 494 -16.03 4.39 0.73
C MET A 494 -15.69 2.90 0.60
N ALA A 495 -14.92 2.52 -0.42
CA ALA A 495 -14.50 1.13 -0.61
C ALA A 495 -13.42 0.75 0.43
N HIS A 496 -12.44 1.61 0.65
CA HIS A 496 -11.40 1.46 1.65
C HIS A 496 -11.77 2.17 2.97
N ILE A 497 -11.39 1.58 4.10
CA ILE A 497 -11.60 2.15 5.43
C ILE A 497 -10.24 2.44 6.07
N ASP A 498 -9.97 3.71 6.33
CA ASP A 498 -8.78 4.14 7.03
C ASP A 498 -8.81 3.74 8.51
N GLN A 499 -7.63 3.50 9.09
CA GLN A 499 -7.50 3.06 10.49
C GLN A 499 -8.12 4.08 11.46
N GLU A 500 -8.11 5.36 11.12
CA GLU A 500 -8.71 6.43 11.92
C GLU A 500 -10.20 6.19 12.19
N PHE A 501 -10.97 5.72 11.18
CA PHE A 501 -12.39 5.41 11.34
C PHE A 501 -12.61 4.19 12.24
N ILE A 502 -11.72 3.20 12.16
CA ILE A 502 -11.77 2.01 13.03
C ILE A 502 -11.54 2.41 14.49
N ASP A 503 -10.52 3.22 14.75
CA ASP A 503 -10.17 3.68 16.09
C ASP A 503 -11.26 4.60 16.68
N ALA A 504 -11.77 5.52 15.86
CA ALA A 504 -12.89 6.39 16.25
C ALA A 504 -14.13 5.58 16.60
N TYR A 505 -14.49 4.56 15.80
CA TYR A 505 -15.61 3.67 16.10
C TYR A 505 -15.39 2.91 17.42
N ASN A 506 -14.22 2.31 17.60
CA ASN A 506 -13.89 1.53 18.80
C ASN A 506 -13.94 2.37 20.08
N THR A 507 -13.68 3.66 19.97
CA THR A 507 -13.78 4.61 21.10
C THR A 507 -15.23 4.88 21.49
N VAL A 508 -16.13 5.06 20.52
CA VAL A 508 -17.52 5.51 20.73
C VAL A 508 -18.50 4.34 20.90
N ALA A 509 -18.25 3.23 20.22
CA ALA A 509 -19.20 2.11 20.14
C ALA A 509 -19.57 1.45 21.48
N PRO A 510 -18.68 1.23 22.47
CA PRO A 510 -18.99 0.43 23.66
C PRO A 510 -20.24 0.89 24.40
N ASP A 511 -20.47 2.18 24.56
CA ASP A 511 -21.63 2.74 25.24
C ASP A 511 -22.91 2.62 24.38
N LEU A 512 -22.81 2.85 23.08
CA LEU A 512 -23.93 2.76 22.16
C LEU A 512 -24.41 1.33 21.96
N LEU A 513 -23.50 0.36 21.95
CA LEU A 513 -23.83 -1.07 21.84
C LEU A 513 -24.65 -1.60 23.03
N GLN A 514 -24.58 -0.95 24.20
CA GLN A 514 -25.48 -1.28 25.33
C GLN A 514 -26.94 -0.92 25.01
N LEU A 515 -27.16 0.20 24.31
CA LEU A 515 -28.50 0.58 23.85
C LEU A 515 -29.02 -0.39 22.80
N SER A 516 -28.18 -0.80 21.86
CA SER A 516 -28.51 -1.84 20.88
C SER A 516 -28.91 -3.16 21.56
N LYS A 517 -28.17 -3.62 22.55
CA LYS A 517 -28.52 -4.84 23.34
C LYS A 517 -29.85 -4.72 24.04
N ARG A 518 -30.22 -3.54 24.57
CA ARG A 518 -31.55 -3.30 25.15
C ARG A 518 -32.65 -3.41 24.11
N LEU A 519 -32.44 -2.80 22.93
CA LEU A 519 -33.34 -2.86 21.77
C LEU A 519 -33.55 -4.31 21.31
N GLN A 520 -32.45 -5.07 21.14
CA GLN A 520 -32.50 -6.49 20.78
C GLN A 520 -33.37 -7.31 21.73
N ARG A 521 -33.20 -7.13 23.05
CA ARG A 521 -34.00 -7.83 24.07
C ARG A 521 -35.49 -7.51 23.97
N SER A 522 -35.83 -6.28 23.62
CA SER A 522 -37.24 -5.83 23.51
C SER A 522 -37.88 -6.30 22.19
N VAL A 523 -37.15 -6.29 21.07
CA VAL A 523 -37.70 -6.60 19.73
C VAL A 523 -37.67 -8.10 19.43
N LYS A 524 -36.64 -8.82 19.89
CA LYS A 524 -36.49 -10.24 19.63
C LYS A 524 -37.73 -11.09 19.99
N PRO A 525 -38.42 -10.89 21.14
CA PRO A 525 -39.67 -11.61 21.46
C PRO A 525 -40.78 -11.27 20.46
N ILE A 526 -40.91 -10.01 20.05
CA ILE A 526 -41.96 -9.55 19.14
C ILE A 526 -41.79 -10.19 17.74
N LEU A 527 -40.57 -10.33 17.28
CA LEU A 527 -40.25 -11.02 16.02
C LEU A 527 -40.41 -12.54 16.15
N GLN A 528 -40.13 -13.12 17.32
CA GLN A 528 -40.23 -14.56 17.60
C GLN A 528 -41.65 -15.03 17.87
N ASP A 529 -42.51 -14.20 18.42
CA ASP A 529 -43.88 -14.58 18.86
C ASP A 529 -44.75 -15.04 17.67
N LYS A 530 -44.42 -14.63 16.46
CA LYS A 530 -45.07 -15.11 15.23
C LYS A 530 -44.34 -16.28 14.56
N ARG A 531 -43.13 -16.64 15.01
CA ARG A 531 -42.32 -17.74 14.45
C ARG A 531 -42.57 -19.10 15.10
N GLN A 532 -43.08 -19.14 16.30
CA GLN A 532 -43.29 -20.40 16.98
C GLN A 532 -44.64 -20.98 16.56
N GLY A 533 -44.61 -21.90 15.62
CA GLY A 533 -45.65 -22.88 15.46
C GLY A 533 -45.86 -23.54 16.82
N GLY A 534 -47.00 -23.38 17.40
CA GLY A 534 -47.31 -23.88 18.72
C GLY A 534 -48.56 -24.78 18.72
N LYS A 535 -48.58 -25.69 19.63
CA LYS A 535 -49.80 -26.43 19.97
C LYS A 535 -50.65 -25.57 20.91
N GLN A 536 -51.66 -24.93 20.35
CA GLN A 536 -52.65 -24.22 21.18
C GLN A 536 -53.62 -25.23 21.77
N THR A 537 -53.62 -25.35 23.09
CA THR A 537 -54.44 -26.31 23.83
C THR A 537 -55.54 -25.59 24.61
N GLY A 538 -56.58 -26.33 25.03
CA GLY A 538 -57.67 -25.76 25.82
C GLY A 538 -58.72 -25.03 24.97
N LEU A 539 -58.95 -25.48 23.74
CA LEU A 539 -59.96 -24.97 22.84
C LEU A 539 -61.26 -25.78 22.97
N LEU A 540 -62.40 -25.10 22.81
CA LEU A 540 -63.71 -25.72 22.75
C LEU A 540 -63.97 -26.46 21.42
N VAL A 541 -63.29 -26.05 20.38
CA VAL A 541 -63.42 -26.62 19.02
C VAL A 541 -62.00 -26.72 18.40
N GLY A 542 -61.68 -27.84 17.72
CA GLY A 542 -60.40 -28.00 17.06
C GLY A 542 -60.31 -29.33 16.27
N LYS A 543 -59.34 -29.46 15.34
CA LYS A 543 -59.12 -30.63 14.53
C LYS A 543 -58.46 -31.82 15.26
N ARG A 544 -57.89 -31.59 16.43
CA ARG A 544 -57.17 -32.62 17.19
C ARG A 544 -57.57 -32.56 18.68
N LEU A 545 -57.71 -33.69 19.30
CA LEU A 545 -57.94 -33.81 20.73
C LEU A 545 -56.63 -33.72 21.51
N ASN A 546 -56.64 -32.99 22.62
CA ASN A 546 -55.54 -32.99 23.57
C ASN A 546 -55.73 -34.12 24.57
N GLN A 547 -54.97 -35.19 24.43
CA GLN A 547 -55.09 -36.38 25.29
C GLN A 547 -54.93 -36.08 26.79
N HIS A 548 -54.14 -35.06 27.14
CA HIS A 548 -53.92 -34.63 28.51
C HIS A 548 -55.07 -33.79 29.05
N ALA A 549 -56.04 -33.38 28.27
CA ALA A 549 -57.18 -32.57 28.67
C ALA A 549 -58.52 -33.35 28.64
N LEU A 550 -58.48 -34.64 28.27
CA LEU A 550 -59.71 -35.49 28.22
C LEU A 550 -60.42 -35.65 29.51
N HIS A 551 -59.78 -35.36 30.63
CA HIS A 551 -60.36 -35.43 31.98
C HIS A 551 -61.10 -34.15 32.37
N ARG A 552 -61.11 -33.11 31.51
CA ARG A 552 -61.75 -31.82 31.84
C ARG A 552 -63.24 -31.84 31.48
N ASP A 553 -64.06 -31.42 32.40
CA ASP A 553 -65.52 -31.32 32.20
C ASP A 553 -65.94 -29.99 31.54
N ASP A 554 -65.00 -29.08 31.30
CA ASP A 554 -65.24 -27.76 30.71
C ASP A 554 -65.31 -27.76 29.14
N GLY A 555 -65.22 -28.92 28.52
CA GLY A 555 -65.28 -29.09 27.08
C GLY A 555 -64.07 -28.57 26.33
N ARG A 556 -63.06 -28.04 27.00
CA ARG A 556 -61.82 -27.46 26.37
C ARG A 556 -60.79 -28.55 26.10
N ILE A 557 -61.20 -29.57 25.39
CA ILE A 557 -60.39 -30.75 25.09
C ILE A 557 -59.68 -30.72 23.74
N PHE A 558 -59.89 -29.69 22.93
CA PHE A 558 -59.28 -29.60 21.61
C PHE A 558 -57.96 -28.84 21.58
N CYS A 559 -57.13 -29.15 20.59
CA CYS A 559 -55.89 -28.45 20.29
C CYS A 559 -55.75 -28.23 18.78
N ILE A 560 -55.05 -27.15 18.41
CA ILE A 560 -54.66 -26.85 17.04
C ILE A 560 -53.11 -26.74 17.03
N SER A 561 -52.47 -27.52 16.20
CA SER A 561 -51.06 -27.29 15.86
C SER A 561 -50.98 -26.31 14.71
N ARG A 562 -50.43 -25.15 14.96
CA ARG A 562 -50.06 -24.22 13.91
C ARG A 562 -48.65 -24.57 13.44
N LEU A 563 -48.44 -24.68 12.14
CA LEU A 563 -47.11 -24.78 11.55
C LEU A 563 -46.33 -23.52 11.89
N PRO A 564 -45.01 -23.58 12.08
CA PRO A 564 -44.18 -22.38 12.20
C PRO A 564 -44.47 -21.50 10.97
N SER A 565 -44.90 -20.26 11.18
CA SER A 565 -44.95 -19.28 10.11
C SER A 565 -43.54 -18.91 9.74
N GLU A 566 -43.30 -18.61 8.46
CA GLU A 566 -42.01 -18.07 8.02
C GLU A 566 -41.65 -16.81 8.83
N PRO A 567 -40.36 -16.58 9.11
CA PRO A 567 -39.92 -15.40 9.83
C PRO A 567 -40.39 -14.15 9.10
N ILE A 568 -40.85 -13.15 9.82
CA ILE A 568 -41.21 -11.86 9.24
C ILE A 568 -39.97 -11.26 8.58
N ASN A 569 -40.08 -11.08 7.26
CA ASN A 569 -39.00 -10.52 6.47
C ASN A 569 -39.11 -8.98 6.54
N LEU A 570 -38.37 -8.38 7.49
CA LEU A 570 -38.28 -6.93 7.71
C LEU A 570 -37.00 -6.40 7.07
N ALA A 571 -37.08 -5.30 6.33
CA ALA A 571 -35.93 -4.51 5.88
C ALA A 571 -36.03 -3.09 6.42
N VAL A 572 -34.91 -2.54 6.85
CA VAL A 572 -34.81 -1.19 7.41
C VAL A 572 -33.89 -0.34 6.56
N ALA A 573 -34.31 0.87 6.25
CA ALA A 573 -33.46 1.90 5.67
C ALA A 573 -33.42 3.12 6.59
N LEU A 574 -32.27 3.76 6.69
CA LEU A 574 -32.05 5.01 7.40
C LEU A 574 -31.51 6.04 6.41
N LEU A 575 -32.12 7.21 6.35
CA LEU A 575 -31.66 8.36 5.60
C LEU A 575 -31.32 9.49 6.56
N VAL A 576 -30.10 9.99 6.52
CA VAL A 576 -29.59 11.03 7.41
C VAL A 576 -29.31 12.29 6.63
N ASP A 577 -29.86 13.39 7.08
CA ASP A 577 -29.55 14.72 6.62
C ASP A 577 -28.16 15.14 7.14
N GLU A 578 -27.27 15.46 6.23
CA GLU A 578 -25.90 15.92 6.51
C GLU A 578 -25.70 17.39 6.13
N SER A 579 -26.79 18.15 6.06
CA SER A 579 -26.70 19.57 5.80
C SER A 579 -26.01 20.34 6.94
N GLY A 580 -25.50 21.54 6.63
CA GLY A 580 -24.79 22.39 7.59
C GLY A 580 -25.62 22.76 8.82
N SER A 581 -26.95 22.78 8.73
CA SER A 581 -27.85 23.01 9.87
C SER A 581 -27.78 21.91 10.94
N MET A 582 -27.36 20.70 10.56
CA MET A 582 -27.17 19.57 11.46
C MET A 582 -25.95 19.72 12.39
N CYS A 583 -25.06 20.69 12.13
CA CYS A 583 -23.94 21.01 13.03
C CYS A 583 -24.44 21.56 14.39
N GLY A 584 -25.61 22.26 14.39
CA GLY A 584 -26.15 22.88 15.58
C GLY A 584 -26.75 21.86 16.56
N SER A 585 -26.60 22.10 17.88
CA SER A 585 -27.26 21.34 18.96
C SER A 585 -26.97 19.83 18.94
N ASP A 586 -25.76 19.44 18.56
CA ASP A 586 -25.29 18.03 18.49
C ASP A 586 -26.15 17.13 17.60
N ARG A 587 -26.89 17.68 16.63
CA ARG A 587 -27.81 16.91 15.79
C ARG A 587 -27.11 15.80 15.03
N ILE A 588 -26.02 16.12 14.31
CA ILE A 588 -25.27 15.12 13.53
C ILE A 588 -24.64 14.04 14.42
N THR A 589 -24.14 14.40 15.59
CA THR A 589 -23.57 13.44 16.57
C THR A 589 -24.65 12.47 17.08
N ARG A 590 -25.86 12.96 17.35
CA ARG A 590 -27.01 12.11 17.76
C ARG A 590 -27.52 11.26 16.61
N ALA A 591 -27.52 11.78 15.40
CA ALA A 591 -27.87 11.04 14.19
C ALA A 591 -26.90 9.88 13.96
N ARG A 592 -25.59 10.14 14.05
CA ARG A 592 -24.53 9.12 13.94
C ARG A 592 -24.68 8.06 15.04
N ALA A 593 -24.87 8.45 16.29
CA ALA A 593 -25.10 7.52 17.39
C ALA A 593 -26.35 6.64 17.16
N THR A 594 -27.44 7.21 16.66
CA THR A 594 -28.66 6.50 16.28
C THR A 594 -28.38 5.50 15.15
N ALA A 595 -27.63 5.90 14.13
CA ALA A 595 -27.24 5.05 13.01
C ALA A 595 -26.40 3.85 13.48
N ILE A 596 -25.44 4.05 14.38
CA ILE A 596 -24.63 2.96 14.98
C ILE A 596 -25.52 1.97 15.75
N VAL A 597 -26.45 2.46 16.57
CA VAL A 597 -27.37 1.60 17.36
C VAL A 597 -28.28 0.80 16.43
N ILE A 598 -28.85 1.41 15.40
CA ILE A 598 -29.74 0.75 14.42
C ILE A 598 -28.96 -0.27 13.59
N HIS A 599 -27.76 0.10 13.11
CA HIS A 599 -26.90 -0.80 12.34
C HIS A 599 -26.57 -2.08 13.15
N ASP A 600 -26.04 -1.92 14.37
CA ASP A 600 -25.70 -3.07 15.20
C ASP A 600 -26.94 -3.92 15.54
N PHE A 601 -28.04 -3.27 15.92
CA PHE A 601 -29.31 -3.95 16.19
C PHE A 601 -29.78 -4.81 15.01
N CYS A 602 -29.77 -4.25 13.82
CA CYS A 602 -30.18 -4.95 12.60
C CYS A 602 -29.21 -6.09 12.26
N SER A 603 -27.92 -5.84 12.33
CA SER A 603 -26.86 -6.82 12.04
C SER A 603 -26.94 -8.03 12.98
N GLN A 604 -27.14 -7.81 14.29
CA GLN A 604 -27.24 -8.88 15.28
C GLN A 604 -28.51 -9.74 15.13
N LEU A 605 -29.59 -9.17 14.64
CA LEU A 605 -30.85 -9.90 14.40
C LEU A 605 -30.97 -10.44 12.97
N GLY A 606 -29.97 -10.18 12.10
CA GLY A 606 -30.01 -10.56 10.70
C GLY A 606 -31.09 -9.82 9.90
N ILE A 607 -31.43 -8.59 10.31
CA ILE A 607 -32.34 -7.71 9.60
C ILE A 607 -31.52 -6.93 8.56
N PRO A 608 -31.86 -7.03 7.26
CA PRO A 608 -31.21 -6.22 6.23
C PRO A 608 -31.37 -4.73 6.51
N VAL A 609 -30.24 -4.00 6.47
CA VAL A 609 -30.20 -2.58 6.78
C VAL A 609 -29.44 -1.81 5.69
N MET A 610 -29.95 -0.66 5.32
CA MET A 610 -29.31 0.32 4.45
C MET A 610 -29.25 1.65 5.19
N ILE A 611 -28.10 2.31 5.21
CA ILE A 611 -27.89 3.61 5.84
C ILE A 611 -27.20 4.53 4.88
N MET A 612 -27.86 5.64 4.57
CA MET A 612 -27.33 6.66 3.67
C MET A 612 -27.41 8.04 4.32
N GLY A 613 -26.34 8.79 4.13
CA GLY A 613 -26.33 10.24 4.36
C GLY A 613 -26.59 10.99 3.07
N HIS A 614 -27.04 12.24 3.17
CA HIS A 614 -27.16 13.10 2.00
C HIS A 614 -26.87 14.55 2.31
N THR A 615 -26.30 15.22 1.31
CA THR A 615 -26.16 16.68 1.26
C THR A 615 -26.46 17.16 -0.16
N ALA A 616 -26.59 18.46 -0.36
CA ALA A 616 -26.82 19.04 -1.67
C ALA A 616 -25.95 20.29 -1.87
N ASP A 617 -25.52 20.48 -3.11
CA ASP A 617 -24.90 21.73 -3.55
C ASP A 617 -25.49 22.15 -4.91
N CYS A 618 -26.28 23.23 -4.90
CA CYS A 618 -26.98 23.77 -6.05
C CYS A 618 -27.84 22.74 -6.80
N ARG A 619 -27.30 22.03 -7.77
CA ARG A 619 -28.00 21.03 -8.58
C ARG A 619 -27.48 19.61 -8.44
N THR A 620 -26.60 19.42 -7.51
CA THR A 620 -26.01 18.11 -7.21
C THR A 620 -26.49 17.66 -5.83
N VAL A 621 -26.89 16.40 -5.73
CA VAL A 621 -27.22 15.75 -4.46
C VAL A 621 -26.24 14.62 -4.26
N ASP A 622 -25.41 14.75 -3.25
CA ASP A 622 -24.45 13.71 -2.85
C ASP A 622 -25.12 12.78 -1.84
N LEU A 623 -25.10 11.50 -2.16
CA LEU A 623 -25.54 10.40 -1.30
C LEU A 623 -24.33 9.64 -0.79
N TYR A 624 -24.17 9.52 0.50
CA TYR A 624 -23.11 8.75 1.15
C TYR A 624 -23.65 7.39 1.61
N SER A 625 -23.19 6.31 0.96
CA SER A 625 -23.61 4.94 1.30
C SER A 625 -22.75 4.38 2.42
N TYR A 626 -23.20 4.46 3.65
CA TYR A 626 -22.53 3.94 4.84
C TYR A 626 -22.76 2.46 5.06
N ALA A 627 -23.99 2.00 4.83
CA ALA A 627 -24.35 0.59 4.86
C ALA A 627 -25.32 0.29 3.72
N ASP A 628 -25.18 -0.86 3.10
CA ASP A 628 -26.07 -1.29 2.04
C ASP A 628 -26.49 -2.75 2.19
N PHE A 629 -27.61 -3.12 1.54
CA PHE A 629 -28.15 -4.48 1.56
C PHE A 629 -27.20 -5.51 0.90
N ASP A 630 -26.36 -5.05 -0.02
CA ASP A 630 -25.47 -5.85 -0.84
C ASP A 630 -24.00 -5.69 -0.43
N SER A 631 -23.70 -4.98 0.66
CA SER A 631 -22.37 -4.86 1.27
C SER A 631 -21.77 -6.21 1.61
N VAL A 632 -20.49 -6.40 1.32
CA VAL A 632 -19.80 -7.69 1.42
C VAL A 632 -18.74 -7.70 2.54
N ASP A 633 -18.05 -6.58 2.77
CA ASP A 633 -16.83 -6.50 3.58
C ASP A 633 -17.05 -6.43 5.10
N ARG A 634 -18.27 -6.30 5.58
CA ARG A 634 -18.64 -6.13 7.00
C ARG A 634 -18.09 -4.86 7.67
N ASN A 635 -17.58 -3.92 6.90
CA ASN A 635 -16.96 -2.67 7.39
C ASN A 635 -17.95 -1.51 7.47
N ASP A 636 -19.22 -1.73 7.15
CA ASP A 636 -20.28 -0.70 7.19
C ASP A 636 -20.32 0.07 8.51
N ARG A 637 -20.06 -0.62 9.64
CA ARG A 637 -20.02 0.02 10.96
C ARG A 637 -18.96 1.13 11.07
N TYR A 638 -17.83 0.99 10.37
CA TYR A 638 -16.75 1.97 10.41
C TYR A 638 -17.04 3.14 9.45
N ARG A 639 -17.68 2.87 8.31
CA ARG A 639 -18.14 3.91 7.37
C ARG A 639 -19.07 4.93 8.03
N LEU A 640 -19.85 4.51 9.04
CA LEU A 640 -20.72 5.40 9.83
C LEU A 640 -19.95 6.56 10.51
N MET A 641 -18.65 6.41 10.70
CA MET A 641 -17.82 7.45 11.36
C MET A 641 -17.54 8.65 10.45
N ASP A 642 -17.63 8.50 9.13
CA ASP A 642 -17.52 9.63 8.16
C ASP A 642 -18.75 10.56 8.17
N MET A 643 -19.86 10.16 8.78
CA MET A 643 -21.09 10.96 8.84
C MET A 643 -20.83 12.33 9.48
N SER A 644 -20.99 13.41 8.73
CA SER A 644 -20.66 14.77 9.16
C SER A 644 -21.59 15.81 8.53
N ALA A 645 -21.74 16.98 9.15
CA ALA A 645 -22.50 18.08 8.58
C ALA A 645 -21.71 18.76 7.46
N ARG A 646 -22.34 18.97 6.27
CA ARG A 646 -21.66 19.42 5.06
C ARG A 646 -22.32 20.68 4.47
N TYR A 647 -23.03 20.60 3.33
CA TYR A 647 -23.57 21.74 2.59
C TYR A 647 -25.07 22.00 2.88
N CYS A 648 -25.87 22.13 1.83
CA CYS A 648 -27.31 22.28 1.87
C CYS A 648 -28.04 20.93 1.89
N ASN A 649 -29.38 20.92 1.86
CA ASN A 649 -30.13 19.68 1.71
C ASN A 649 -31.25 19.75 0.67
N ARG A 650 -31.41 18.64 -0.05
CA ARG A 650 -32.52 18.40 -0.98
C ARG A 650 -33.12 17.01 -0.66
N ASP A 651 -33.72 16.94 0.52
CA ASP A 651 -34.29 15.71 1.10
C ASP A 651 -35.10 14.88 0.11
N GLY A 652 -35.90 15.53 -0.76
CA GLY A 652 -36.83 14.83 -1.62
C GLY A 652 -36.14 13.95 -2.68
N ALA A 653 -35.04 14.39 -3.26
CA ALA A 653 -34.29 13.58 -4.21
C ALA A 653 -33.63 12.36 -3.50
N ALA A 654 -32.97 12.59 -2.37
CA ALA A 654 -32.37 11.56 -1.56
C ALA A 654 -33.41 10.53 -1.08
N LEU A 655 -34.55 11.03 -0.59
CA LEU A 655 -35.66 10.18 -0.13
C LEU A 655 -36.22 9.30 -1.25
N ARG A 656 -36.33 9.81 -2.48
CA ARG A 656 -36.80 9.00 -3.62
C ARG A 656 -35.83 7.87 -3.95
N PHE A 657 -34.54 8.13 -3.92
CA PHE A 657 -33.53 7.09 -4.16
C PHE A 657 -33.64 5.97 -3.13
N VAL A 658 -33.56 6.31 -1.84
CA VAL A 658 -33.59 5.33 -0.75
C VAL A 658 -34.91 4.57 -0.72
N ALA A 659 -36.02 5.26 -0.92
CA ALA A 659 -37.35 4.62 -0.94
C ALA A 659 -37.53 3.67 -2.15
N GLU A 660 -36.98 4.01 -3.32
CA GLU A 660 -37.08 3.19 -4.52
C GLU A 660 -36.21 1.92 -4.38
N ARG A 661 -34.98 2.04 -3.84
CA ARG A 661 -34.12 0.91 -3.57
C ARG A 661 -34.72 -0.02 -2.52
N LEU A 662 -35.24 0.52 -1.42
CA LEU A 662 -35.95 -0.26 -0.40
C LEU A 662 -37.21 -0.92 -0.97
N ARG A 663 -37.95 -0.24 -1.86
CA ARG A 663 -39.13 -0.82 -2.54
C ARG A 663 -38.79 -2.07 -3.34
N LYS A 664 -37.67 -2.04 -4.05
CA LYS A 664 -37.19 -3.18 -4.88
C LYS A 664 -36.69 -4.34 -4.01
N TYR A 665 -36.29 -4.11 -2.77
CA TYR A 665 -35.78 -5.13 -1.89
C TYR A 665 -36.88 -6.16 -1.53
N PRO A 666 -36.59 -7.48 -1.55
CA PRO A 666 -37.60 -8.53 -1.31
C PRO A 666 -37.88 -8.71 0.21
N ALA A 667 -38.61 -7.78 0.82
CA ALA A 667 -39.05 -7.86 2.20
C ALA A 667 -40.57 -7.63 2.30
N GLU A 668 -41.23 -8.27 3.29
CA GLU A 668 -42.65 -8.09 3.56
C GLU A 668 -42.93 -6.74 4.22
N VAL A 669 -42.08 -6.35 5.16
CA VAL A 669 -42.17 -5.09 5.87
C VAL A 669 -40.97 -4.23 5.51
N LYS A 670 -41.21 -3.03 5.04
CA LYS A 670 -40.19 -2.09 4.58
C LYS A 670 -40.33 -0.80 5.37
N MET A 671 -39.32 -0.52 6.20
CA MET A 671 -39.31 0.65 7.07
C MET A 671 -38.20 1.60 6.66
N LEU A 672 -38.54 2.85 6.39
CA LEU A 672 -37.59 3.92 6.11
C LEU A 672 -37.68 4.97 7.22
N ILE A 673 -36.59 5.24 7.89
CA ILE A 673 -36.47 6.26 8.94
C ILE A 673 -35.62 7.40 8.39
N ILE A 674 -36.11 8.62 8.49
CA ILE A 674 -35.42 9.84 8.07
C ILE A 674 -35.00 10.59 9.33
N ILE A 675 -33.75 10.98 9.41
CA ILE A 675 -33.22 11.89 10.44
C ILE A 675 -32.89 13.21 9.77
N SER A 676 -33.68 14.25 10.02
CA SER A 676 -33.51 15.58 9.48
C SER A 676 -34.05 16.63 10.48
N ASP A 677 -33.60 17.86 10.39
CA ASP A 677 -34.15 19.00 11.13
C ASP A 677 -35.44 19.55 10.50
N GLY A 678 -35.90 18.99 9.37
CA GLY A 678 -37.11 19.33 8.69
C GLY A 678 -37.05 20.70 7.96
N GLN A 679 -35.85 21.16 7.61
CA GLN A 679 -35.64 22.41 6.91
C GLN A 679 -34.98 22.20 5.55
N PRO A 680 -35.72 21.67 4.54
CA PRO A 680 -35.13 21.52 3.21
C PRO A 680 -34.77 22.92 2.65
N TYR A 681 -33.50 23.05 2.27
CA TYR A 681 -32.94 24.29 1.75
C TYR A 681 -31.87 24.03 0.72
N ASP A 682 -32.24 24.28 -0.55
CA ASP A 682 -31.30 24.20 -1.68
C ASP A 682 -31.84 25.14 -2.80
N ASP A 683 -31.06 25.39 -3.85
CA ASP A 683 -31.43 26.23 -4.98
C ASP A 683 -32.74 25.74 -5.62
N GLY A 684 -33.77 26.59 -5.57
CA GLY A 684 -35.10 26.26 -6.09
C GLY A 684 -35.88 25.19 -5.32
N TYR A 685 -35.38 24.74 -4.15
CA TYR A 685 -36.04 23.74 -3.32
C TYR A 685 -36.05 24.12 -1.82
N SER A 686 -37.06 24.87 -1.42
CA SER A 686 -37.18 25.36 -0.04
C SER A 686 -38.62 25.63 0.37
N GLY A 687 -38.86 25.82 1.67
CA GLY A 687 -40.12 26.24 2.28
C GLY A 687 -41.29 25.31 2.00
N SER A 688 -42.52 25.89 1.84
CA SER A 688 -43.75 25.12 1.72
C SER A 688 -43.84 24.22 0.49
N ALA A 689 -43.13 24.56 -0.59
CA ALA A 689 -43.09 23.77 -1.82
C ALA A 689 -42.30 22.47 -1.58
N ALA A 690 -41.15 22.57 -0.93
CA ALA A 690 -40.34 21.40 -0.56
C ALA A 690 -41.07 20.52 0.48
N GLU A 691 -41.71 21.13 1.48
CA GLU A 691 -42.56 20.37 2.43
C GLU A 691 -43.70 19.61 1.75
N ALA A 692 -44.33 20.23 0.72
CA ALA A 692 -45.40 19.61 -0.06
C ALA A 692 -44.88 18.42 -0.89
N ASP A 693 -43.69 18.54 -1.48
CA ASP A 693 -43.04 17.45 -2.20
C ASP A 693 -42.74 16.28 -1.28
N LEU A 694 -42.15 16.52 -0.09
CA LEU A 694 -41.86 15.46 0.90
C LEU A 694 -43.13 14.74 1.35
N ARG A 695 -44.22 15.47 1.61
CA ARG A 695 -45.53 14.86 1.90
C ARG A 695 -46.06 14.01 0.74
N GLY A 696 -45.88 14.50 -0.48
CA GLY A 696 -46.22 13.77 -1.70
C GLY A 696 -45.44 12.46 -1.84
N ILE A 697 -44.13 12.52 -1.65
CA ILE A 697 -43.24 11.34 -1.69
C ILE A 697 -43.64 10.30 -0.61
N LYS A 698 -43.85 10.75 0.62
CA LYS A 698 -44.33 9.88 1.69
C LYS A 698 -45.62 9.16 1.32
N LEU A 699 -46.61 9.88 0.81
CA LEU A 699 -47.89 9.30 0.39
C LEU A 699 -47.72 8.30 -0.75
N GLU A 700 -46.91 8.65 -1.75
CA GLU A 700 -46.59 7.81 -2.90
C GLU A 700 -45.99 6.47 -2.48
N TYR A 701 -44.93 6.50 -1.70
CA TYR A 701 -44.22 5.28 -1.31
C TYR A 701 -44.98 4.47 -0.24
N SER A 702 -45.77 5.10 0.62
CA SER A 702 -46.67 4.37 1.53
C SER A 702 -47.68 3.51 0.75
N ARG A 703 -48.20 4.00 -0.37
CA ARG A 703 -49.09 3.23 -1.26
C ARG A 703 -48.35 2.09 -1.99
N ARG A 704 -47.01 2.22 -2.13
CA ARG A 704 -46.12 1.22 -2.74
C ARG A 704 -45.53 0.23 -1.72
N GLY A 705 -46.00 0.29 -0.46
CA GLY A 705 -45.61 -0.65 0.61
C GLY A 705 -44.34 -0.28 1.40
N VAL A 706 -43.81 0.95 1.25
CA VAL A 706 -42.71 1.47 2.06
C VAL A 706 -43.27 2.41 3.14
N GLN A 707 -43.03 2.08 4.39
CA GLN A 707 -43.47 2.88 5.53
C GLN A 707 -42.40 3.88 5.91
N ILE A 708 -42.69 5.18 5.80
CA ILE A 708 -41.75 6.27 6.05
C ILE A 708 -42.06 6.92 7.38
N PHE A 709 -41.04 6.96 8.25
CA PHE A 709 -41.04 7.60 9.57
C PHE A 709 -39.96 8.66 9.61
N ALA A 710 -40.14 9.67 10.45
CA ALA A 710 -39.12 10.67 10.66
C ALA A 710 -38.61 10.65 12.10
N ALA A 711 -37.36 10.99 12.32
CA ALA A 711 -36.79 11.19 13.63
C ALA A 711 -36.53 12.68 13.87
N ALA A 712 -36.99 13.19 15.01
CA ALA A 712 -36.84 14.60 15.40
C ALA A 712 -35.80 14.74 16.52
N ILE A 713 -35.04 15.84 16.50
CA ILE A 713 -34.06 16.20 17.52
C ILE A 713 -34.44 17.54 18.15
N GLY A 714 -34.74 17.55 19.43
CA GLY A 714 -35.01 18.78 20.19
C GLY A 714 -36.21 19.58 19.69
N THR A 715 -35.99 20.81 19.21
CA THR A 715 -37.06 21.77 18.82
C THR A 715 -37.64 21.52 17.42
N ASP A 716 -37.14 20.58 16.65
CA ASP A 716 -37.51 20.33 15.27
C ASP A 716 -38.83 19.55 15.14
N ARG A 717 -39.38 19.11 16.26
CA ARG A 717 -40.58 18.30 16.39
C ARG A 717 -41.77 18.84 15.57
N ASP A 718 -42.12 20.14 15.72
CA ASP A 718 -43.31 20.72 15.11
C ASP A 718 -43.21 20.77 13.57
N ARG A 719 -41.99 20.88 13.03
CA ARG A 719 -41.73 20.85 11.59
C ARG A 719 -41.82 19.41 11.05
N ILE A 720 -41.19 18.48 11.72
CA ILE A 720 -41.22 17.06 11.37
C ILE A 720 -42.67 16.55 11.40
N GLU A 721 -43.44 16.92 12.41
CA GLU A 721 -44.86 16.55 12.51
C GLU A 721 -45.71 17.11 11.37
N ARG A 722 -45.45 18.35 10.91
CA ARG A 722 -46.13 18.93 9.74
C ARG A 722 -45.85 18.16 8.44
N ILE A 723 -44.66 17.68 8.25
CA ILE A 723 -44.25 17.00 7.02
C ILE A 723 -44.64 15.53 7.08
N TYR A 724 -44.31 14.86 8.17
CA TYR A 724 -44.40 13.40 8.29
C TYR A 724 -45.53 12.90 9.20
N GLY A 725 -46.30 13.82 9.81
CA GLY A 725 -47.44 13.48 10.69
C GLY A 725 -47.01 12.89 12.06
N ASN A 726 -47.95 12.41 12.84
CA ASN A 726 -47.80 12.03 14.26
C ASN A 726 -46.97 10.73 14.51
N GLY A 727 -46.33 10.16 13.52
CA GLY A 727 -45.52 8.94 13.60
C GLY A 727 -44.03 9.22 13.61
N TYR A 728 -43.54 10.13 14.46
CA TYR A 728 -42.10 10.44 14.51
C TYR A 728 -41.44 9.77 15.74
N LEU A 729 -40.13 9.58 15.62
CA LEU A 729 -39.26 9.14 16.69
C LEU A 729 -38.57 10.36 17.31
N ASP A 730 -38.64 10.52 18.61
CA ASP A 730 -37.87 11.54 19.32
C ASP A 730 -36.52 10.94 19.75
N ILE A 731 -35.44 11.38 19.10
CA ILE A 731 -34.07 10.95 19.36
C ILE A 731 -33.27 11.97 20.17
N SER A 732 -33.96 12.92 20.82
CA SER A 732 -33.34 13.87 21.75
C SER A 732 -32.75 13.19 22.96
N ASP A 733 -33.34 12.08 23.40
CA ASP A 733 -32.82 11.19 24.43
C ASP A 733 -32.60 9.78 23.86
N LEU A 734 -31.36 9.46 23.56
CA LEU A 734 -30.98 8.15 23.03
C LEU A 734 -31.32 6.96 23.92
N ASN A 735 -31.48 7.16 25.25
CA ASN A 735 -31.91 6.10 26.17
C ASN A 735 -33.36 5.65 25.92
N GLN A 736 -34.20 6.50 25.33
CA GLN A 736 -35.59 6.17 24.98
C GLN A 736 -35.72 5.53 23.59
N LEU A 737 -34.68 5.62 22.75
CA LEU A 737 -34.68 5.04 21.41
C LEU A 737 -35.11 3.56 21.37
N PRO A 738 -34.61 2.68 22.27
CA PRO A 738 -35.02 1.28 22.28
C PRO A 738 -36.52 1.08 22.48
N VAL A 739 -37.14 1.87 23.36
CA VAL A 739 -38.56 1.76 23.65
C VAL A 739 -39.40 2.25 22.47
N MET A 740 -39.06 3.41 21.93
CA MET A 740 -39.77 4.04 20.82
C MET A 740 -39.69 3.21 19.53
N LEU A 741 -38.51 2.73 19.20
CA LEU A 741 -38.29 1.91 18.02
C LEU A 741 -38.98 0.54 18.15
N THR A 742 -38.97 -0.05 19.35
CA THR A 742 -39.75 -1.27 19.65
C THR A 742 -41.23 -1.07 19.38
N GLN A 743 -41.83 0.03 19.87
CA GLN A 743 -43.24 0.36 19.66
C GLN A 743 -43.55 0.60 18.18
N LEU A 744 -42.64 1.27 17.45
CA LEU A 744 -42.77 1.52 16.03
C LEU A 744 -42.81 0.21 15.25
N ILE A 745 -41.85 -0.67 15.50
CA ILE A 745 -41.77 -1.99 14.86
C ILE A 745 -43.05 -2.79 15.20
N ALA A 746 -43.47 -2.87 16.47
CA ALA A 746 -44.62 -3.64 16.89
C ALA A 746 -45.95 -3.19 16.24
N ARG A 747 -46.11 -1.87 15.99
CA ARG A 747 -47.31 -1.32 15.35
C ARG A 747 -47.38 -1.63 13.84
N ASN A 748 -46.25 -1.82 13.20
CA ASN A 748 -46.15 -1.95 11.78
C ASN A 748 -45.94 -3.40 11.27
N LEU A 749 -45.79 -4.32 12.20
CA LEU A 749 -45.82 -5.75 11.88
C LEU A 749 -47.24 -6.19 11.49
N PRO A 750 -47.44 -7.03 10.49
CA PRO A 750 -48.71 -7.60 10.14
C PRO A 750 -49.28 -8.38 11.34
N LYS A 751 -50.54 -8.06 11.71
CA LYS A 751 -51.24 -8.69 12.88
C LYS A 751 -51.55 -10.15 12.61
#